data_5a6e31a887fd0fefaaab7d1cb5f0868d
#
_entry.id   5a6e31a887fd0fefaaab7d1cb5f0868d
#
_cell.length_a   1.000
_cell.length_b   1.000
_cell.length_c   1.000
_cell.angle_alpha   90.00
_cell.angle_beta   90.00
_cell.angle_gamma   90.00
#
_symmetry.space_group_name_H-M   'P 1'
#
loop_
_entity.id
_entity.type
_entity.pdbx_description
1 polymer ?
#
loop_
_entity_poly.entity_id
_entity_poly.type
_entity_poly.pdbx_seq_one_letter_code
_entity_poly.pdbx_strand_id
1 'polypeptide(L)'
;LYWLVLNKSWNLRLDVPQQPLEASDIEDIELVTERFVSLVTPAKTPKIKALRKMFEGYGIKENPDGTVTGKPIWFTRYGETFLNLGIPDASASFRKNGQLLRAYNDNLLNLASAWTRTEDASEKEELARMYILMTRHLLDQGFAAGSAQGTLHHLGYSMRNFYIAPVLMRDVLRKAGLSSEVQKAMEWFSGVGEVKIAPTEPGMDIDAFNTSLMGRMASILMLEDSPYKWAYLKALSRWIDNGFKYVDGTKPCFKSDGSIYHHRKAYPAYAVGGLDGAVNSVWMLRGTALAVSQESHEILRHALLEMRFWCNLRSFPLAMSGRHPDGKGELSPRHYAMLADAGTPDGESLIDSEIASAYLRLVPDARPKEREWIEKFAAVSLLPETTPQGSRSYGYNCSLSHRYGESLVTFAGHSRYLWAAEIYRGANHYGRYLTHGSMQILCGGAPVIDSFGSGFQVEGWDWCHIPGTTAAQIPMEKMKANVLNVDEHSGYEEMLLSDEWFAGGVSHKGLYGAFAMKLHEHDKYNGSLRARKSFFAFGDRIVALGSDLENHLQGSELHTTLFQNTVIETLPTFVNGEAVSREDYSAECDAPLTVLKDRFGNAYFVRDARLRVSRGMQYSLHEETDAPTSGLFERAYIFHGTIVGRGAVAGDIYMKDDYEYMVGLNPSESRMENWSKKQPYRVIRKDRSAHVVRDHESGVTACAVFEPGAVDSLILESSAAMIMYSGDAHKLTLSVCNPDLALYEGEADEVFDENGKRIERSVYGRSWIDSHCHPTEVKLKLKGLWEVSDGATCVVEDSRDDNCTTLIFHTGEARSEELVLERVLL
;
A
#
# COMPACT_ATOMS: atom_id res chain seq x y z
N LEU A 1 -18.18 20.00 -14.07
CA LEU A 1 -17.64 20.22 -12.74
C LEU A 1 -16.15 20.62 -12.80
N TYR A 2 -15.25 19.84 -13.44
CA TYR A 2 -13.82 20.13 -13.52
C TYR A 2 -13.50 21.52 -14.07
N TRP A 3 -14.19 21.96 -15.14
CA TRP A 3 -14.02 23.30 -15.65
C TRP A 3 -14.30 24.39 -14.59
N LEU A 4 -15.37 24.19 -13.80
CA LEU A 4 -15.72 25.15 -12.72
C LEU A 4 -14.63 25.21 -11.66
N VAL A 5 -14.06 24.06 -11.28
CA VAL A 5 -12.96 23.98 -10.30
C VAL A 5 -11.73 24.72 -10.83
N LEU A 6 -11.32 24.45 -12.08
CA LEU A 6 -10.20 25.12 -12.71
C LEU A 6 -10.43 26.63 -12.83
N ASN A 7 -11.62 27.04 -13.26
CA ASN A 7 -11.99 28.45 -13.38
C ASN A 7 -12.00 29.16 -12.02
N LYS A 8 -12.49 28.50 -10.96
CA LYS A 8 -12.43 29.04 -9.61
C LYS A 8 -10.98 29.22 -9.15
N SER A 9 -10.15 28.19 -9.26
CA SER A 9 -8.76 28.27 -8.84
C SER A 9 -7.93 29.28 -9.65
N TRP A 10 -8.18 29.36 -10.95
CA TRP A 10 -7.55 30.34 -11.84
C TRP A 10 -7.78 31.79 -11.38
N ASN A 11 -8.99 32.11 -10.92
CA ASN A 11 -9.39 33.45 -10.49
C ASN A 11 -9.03 33.77 -9.05
N LEU A 12 -8.40 32.87 -8.29
CA LEU A 12 -7.93 33.16 -6.93
C LEU A 12 -6.84 34.22 -6.96
N ARG A 13 -6.82 35.06 -5.91
CA ARG A 13 -5.74 36.02 -5.68
C ARG A 13 -4.69 35.36 -4.79
N LEU A 14 -3.42 35.61 -5.11
CA LEU A 14 -2.31 35.13 -4.31
C LEU A 14 -2.32 35.82 -2.93
N ASP A 15 -2.40 35.03 -1.87
CA ASP A 15 -2.44 35.49 -0.46
C ASP A 15 -1.04 35.70 0.15
N VAL A 16 0.01 35.23 -0.53
CA VAL A 16 1.40 35.49 -0.12
C VAL A 16 1.82 36.88 -0.54
N PRO A 17 2.34 37.71 0.39
CA PRO A 17 2.80 39.06 0.07
C PRO A 17 3.91 39.10 -1.00
N GLN A 18 3.75 39.94 -1.97
CA GLN A 18 4.77 40.24 -2.98
C GLN A 18 5.74 41.30 -2.45
N GLN A 19 6.99 40.90 -2.24
CA GLN A 19 8.07 41.79 -1.79
C GLN A 19 9.13 41.87 -2.90
N PRO A 20 9.88 42.99 -2.98
CA PRO A 20 11.01 43.05 -3.89
C PRO A 20 11.94 41.85 -3.74
N LEU A 21 12.45 41.36 -4.86
CA LEU A 21 13.39 40.24 -4.86
C LEU A 21 14.73 40.66 -4.26
N GLU A 22 15.25 39.83 -3.38
CA GLU A 22 16.63 39.89 -2.92
C GLU A 22 17.53 39.00 -3.82
N ALA A 23 18.85 39.19 -3.74
CA ALA A 23 19.80 38.39 -4.52
C ALA A 23 19.68 36.89 -4.20
N SER A 24 19.49 36.55 -2.94
CA SER A 24 19.26 35.17 -2.47
C SER A 24 17.98 34.55 -3.05
N ASP A 25 16.89 35.32 -3.21
CA ASP A 25 15.65 34.83 -3.81
C ASP A 25 15.86 34.43 -5.29
N ILE A 26 16.71 35.25 -6.01
CA ILE A 26 17.04 34.96 -7.41
C ILE A 26 17.91 33.69 -7.50
N GLU A 27 18.91 33.55 -6.63
CA GLU A 27 19.76 32.37 -6.55
C GLU A 27 18.92 31.11 -6.27
N ASP A 28 17.94 31.17 -5.37
CA ASP A 28 17.02 30.08 -5.08
C ASP A 28 16.15 29.74 -6.28
N ILE A 29 15.61 30.71 -7.01
CA ILE A 29 14.82 30.48 -8.24
C ILE A 29 15.68 29.76 -9.29
N GLU A 30 16.92 30.25 -9.51
CA GLU A 30 17.85 29.63 -10.46
C GLU A 30 18.18 28.19 -10.07
N LEU A 31 18.54 27.95 -8.81
CA LEU A 31 18.90 26.64 -8.29
C LEU A 31 17.74 25.64 -8.41
N VAL A 32 16.51 26.03 -8.04
CA VAL A 32 15.32 25.18 -8.18
C VAL A 32 15.03 24.89 -9.65
N THR A 33 15.20 25.88 -10.54
CA THR A 33 15.00 25.71 -11.98
C THR A 33 16.02 24.73 -12.57
N GLU A 34 17.32 24.88 -12.24
CA GLU A 34 18.37 23.96 -12.67
C GLU A 34 18.11 22.52 -12.21
N ARG A 35 17.74 22.33 -10.93
CA ARG A 35 17.40 21.03 -10.38
C ARG A 35 16.16 20.43 -11.05
N PHE A 36 15.14 21.25 -11.32
CA PHE A 36 13.96 20.82 -12.06
C PHE A 36 14.35 20.30 -13.44
N VAL A 37 15.09 21.10 -14.22
CA VAL A 37 15.56 20.73 -15.57
C VAL A 37 16.39 19.44 -15.53
N SER A 38 17.29 19.30 -14.54
CA SER A 38 18.10 18.08 -14.35
C SER A 38 17.24 16.84 -14.15
N LEU A 39 16.18 16.93 -13.33
CA LEU A 39 15.28 15.81 -13.04
C LEU A 39 14.42 15.40 -14.23
N VAL A 40 13.94 16.36 -15.01
CA VAL A 40 12.93 16.09 -16.04
C VAL A 40 13.51 15.85 -17.43
N THR A 41 14.80 16.13 -17.65
CA THR A 41 15.46 15.90 -18.93
C THR A 41 15.66 14.39 -19.15
N PRO A 42 14.99 13.76 -20.14
CA PRO A 42 15.11 12.33 -20.37
C PRO A 42 16.56 11.88 -20.63
N ALA A 43 16.96 10.75 -20.03
CA ALA A 43 18.32 10.21 -20.22
C ALA A 43 18.63 9.78 -21.66
N LYS A 44 17.59 9.44 -22.43
CA LYS A 44 17.69 9.01 -23.83
C LYS A 44 16.72 9.81 -24.69
N THR A 45 17.13 10.13 -25.91
CA THR A 45 16.30 10.82 -26.91
C THR A 45 16.19 9.99 -28.19
N PRO A 46 15.04 10.05 -28.89
CA PRO A 46 14.94 9.49 -30.23
C PRO A 46 15.90 10.17 -31.22
N LYS A 47 16.34 9.43 -32.23
CA LYS A 47 17.13 10.01 -33.33
C LYS A 47 16.29 11.00 -34.13
N ILE A 48 16.87 12.07 -34.64
CA ILE A 48 16.19 13.12 -35.42
C ILE A 48 15.37 12.55 -36.58
N LYS A 49 15.87 11.53 -37.29
CA LYS A 49 15.13 10.85 -38.37
C LYS A 49 13.78 10.28 -37.90
N ALA A 50 13.73 9.74 -36.67
CA ALA A 50 12.49 9.23 -36.10
C ALA A 50 11.53 10.37 -35.73
N LEU A 51 12.07 11.50 -35.23
CA LEU A 51 11.30 12.70 -34.88
C LEU A 51 10.70 13.37 -36.12
N ARG A 52 11.46 13.42 -37.24
CA ARG A 52 10.93 13.87 -38.55
C ARG A 52 9.76 13.02 -39.00
N LYS A 53 9.92 11.70 -39.01
CA LYS A 53 8.84 10.77 -39.40
C LYS A 53 7.61 10.89 -38.49
N MET A 54 7.79 11.07 -37.21
CA MET A 54 6.71 11.32 -36.22
C MET A 54 5.97 12.61 -36.56
N PHE A 55 6.70 13.72 -36.77
CA PHE A 55 6.13 15.03 -37.12
C PHE A 55 5.34 14.99 -38.45
N GLU A 56 5.92 14.40 -39.49
CA GLU A 56 5.23 14.16 -40.78
C GLU A 56 3.94 13.36 -40.58
N GLY A 57 3.96 12.38 -39.71
CA GLY A 57 2.79 11.55 -39.37
C GLY A 57 1.61 12.35 -38.78
N TYR A 58 1.85 13.49 -38.13
CA TYR A 58 0.79 14.38 -37.61
C TYR A 58 0.18 15.26 -38.70
N GLY A 59 0.83 15.40 -39.85
CA GLY A 59 0.31 16.17 -40.98
C GLY A 59 0.17 17.66 -40.68
N ILE A 60 1.00 18.19 -39.76
CA ILE A 60 0.94 19.60 -39.35
C ILE A 60 1.46 20.49 -40.48
N LYS A 61 0.66 21.48 -40.86
CA LYS A 61 0.99 22.48 -41.89
C LYS A 61 0.70 23.88 -41.37
N GLU A 62 1.62 24.78 -41.61
CA GLU A 62 1.44 26.22 -41.40
C GLU A 62 0.76 26.84 -42.65
N ASN A 63 -0.29 27.57 -42.41
CA ASN A 63 -1.07 28.27 -43.47
C ASN A 63 -0.44 29.68 -43.69
N PRO A 64 -0.72 30.32 -44.84
CA PRO A 64 -0.21 31.67 -45.15
C PRO A 64 -0.63 32.77 -44.17
N ASP A 65 -1.71 32.58 -43.45
CA ASP A 65 -2.23 33.47 -42.39
C ASP A 65 -1.60 33.19 -40.99
N GLY A 66 -0.63 32.25 -40.89
CA GLY A 66 0.01 31.87 -39.68
C GLY A 66 -0.76 30.88 -38.81
N THR A 67 -1.94 30.41 -39.20
CA THR A 67 -2.65 29.35 -38.54
C THR A 67 -2.03 27.99 -38.84
N VAL A 68 -2.33 26.98 -38.04
CA VAL A 68 -1.83 25.59 -38.23
C VAL A 68 -2.96 24.61 -38.38
N THR A 69 -2.79 23.64 -39.25
CA THR A 69 -3.70 22.52 -39.42
C THR A 69 -2.98 21.21 -39.25
N GLY A 70 -3.65 20.18 -38.82
CA GLY A 70 -3.08 18.84 -38.58
C GLY A 70 -4.15 17.83 -38.22
N LYS A 71 -3.72 16.58 -37.92
CA LYS A 71 -4.64 15.57 -37.44
C LYS A 71 -5.21 15.97 -36.08
N PRO A 72 -6.51 15.72 -35.80
CA PRO A 72 -7.13 16.10 -34.53
C PRO A 72 -6.47 15.34 -33.35
N ILE A 73 -6.32 16.06 -32.24
CA ILE A 73 -5.84 15.48 -30.98
C ILE A 73 -7.06 15.06 -30.16
N TRP A 74 -7.03 13.85 -29.61
CA TRP A 74 -8.12 13.35 -28.81
C TRP A 74 -7.62 12.75 -27.46
N PHE A 75 -8.50 12.79 -26.47
CA PHE A 75 -8.30 12.19 -25.17
C PHE A 75 -9.15 10.91 -25.05
N THR A 76 -8.61 9.86 -24.42
CA THR A 76 -9.27 8.54 -24.33
C THR A 76 -10.69 8.59 -23.80
N ARG A 77 -10.99 9.49 -22.86
CA ARG A 77 -12.32 9.67 -22.28
C ARG A 77 -13.37 10.17 -23.26
N TYR A 78 -12.99 10.76 -24.38
CA TYR A 78 -13.96 11.11 -25.43
C TYR A 78 -14.65 9.87 -26.01
N GLY A 79 -13.88 8.78 -26.22
CA GLY A 79 -14.45 7.51 -26.69
C GLY A 79 -15.50 6.95 -25.74
N GLU A 80 -15.27 7.01 -24.44
CA GLU A 80 -16.24 6.59 -23.42
C GLU A 80 -17.51 7.45 -23.46
N THR A 81 -17.38 8.76 -23.58
CA THR A 81 -18.52 9.68 -23.71
C THR A 81 -19.38 9.33 -24.92
N PHE A 82 -18.78 9.07 -26.08
CA PHE A 82 -19.51 8.68 -27.30
C PHE A 82 -20.18 7.33 -27.16
N LEU A 83 -19.55 6.36 -26.53
CA LEU A 83 -20.17 5.06 -26.23
C LEU A 83 -21.39 5.21 -25.32
N ASN A 84 -21.29 6.05 -24.28
CA ASN A 84 -22.39 6.34 -23.37
C ASN A 84 -23.57 7.04 -24.08
N LEU A 85 -23.30 7.78 -25.16
CA LEU A 85 -24.31 8.38 -26.02
C LEU A 85 -24.87 7.42 -27.10
N GLY A 86 -24.45 6.14 -27.07
CA GLY A 86 -24.91 5.15 -28.06
C GLY A 86 -24.32 5.32 -29.46
N ILE A 87 -23.12 5.93 -29.57
CA ILE A 87 -22.39 6.12 -30.84
C ILE A 87 -21.20 5.14 -30.89
N PRO A 88 -21.42 3.89 -31.33
CA PRO A 88 -20.44 2.79 -31.11
C PRO A 88 -19.14 2.96 -31.89
N ASP A 89 -19.16 3.57 -33.08
CA ASP A 89 -17.97 3.66 -33.94
C ASP A 89 -17.10 4.92 -33.73
N ALA A 90 -17.54 5.84 -32.88
CA ALA A 90 -16.84 7.11 -32.67
C ALA A 90 -15.40 6.94 -32.15
N SER A 91 -15.19 6.05 -31.18
CA SER A 91 -13.84 5.81 -30.65
C SER A 91 -12.90 5.14 -31.67
N ALA A 92 -13.43 4.25 -32.53
CA ALA A 92 -12.65 3.64 -33.59
C ALA A 92 -12.26 4.67 -34.67
N SER A 93 -13.16 5.57 -35.01
CA SER A 93 -12.87 6.68 -35.92
C SER A 93 -11.80 7.64 -35.37
N PHE A 94 -11.89 7.99 -34.08
CA PHE A 94 -10.85 8.81 -33.43
C PHE A 94 -9.48 8.10 -33.41
N ARG A 95 -9.44 6.82 -33.10
CA ARG A 95 -8.18 6.04 -33.11
C ARG A 95 -7.55 5.98 -34.50
N LYS A 96 -8.36 5.88 -35.54
CA LYS A 96 -7.88 5.81 -36.93
C LYS A 96 -7.39 7.16 -37.44
N ASN A 97 -8.08 8.24 -37.13
CA ASN A 97 -7.90 9.54 -37.79
C ASN A 97 -7.24 10.60 -36.89
N GLY A 98 -7.19 10.38 -35.58
CA GLY A 98 -6.65 11.32 -34.58
C GLY A 98 -5.33 10.86 -33.97
N GLN A 99 -4.84 11.69 -33.09
CA GLN A 99 -3.64 11.46 -32.28
C GLN A 99 -4.02 11.46 -30.81
N LEU A 100 -3.52 10.47 -30.03
CA LEU A 100 -3.70 10.44 -28.58
C LEU A 100 -2.97 11.61 -27.93
N LEU A 101 -3.66 12.34 -27.07
CA LEU A 101 -3.10 13.48 -26.33
C LEU A 101 -1.82 13.10 -25.57
N ARG A 102 -1.82 11.95 -24.89
CA ARG A 102 -0.62 11.49 -24.16
C ARG A 102 0.59 11.30 -25.08
N ALA A 103 0.40 10.55 -26.17
CA ALA A 103 1.47 10.31 -27.14
C ALA A 103 1.94 11.60 -27.82
N TYR A 104 1.03 12.56 -28.04
CA TYR A 104 1.36 13.87 -28.60
C TYR A 104 2.29 14.65 -27.64
N ASN A 105 1.93 14.70 -26.35
CA ASN A 105 2.74 15.38 -25.33
C ASN A 105 4.09 14.66 -25.08
N ASP A 106 4.12 13.32 -25.15
CA ASP A 106 5.37 12.54 -25.08
C ASP A 106 6.32 12.96 -26.24
N ASN A 107 5.77 13.21 -27.42
CA ASN A 107 6.56 13.65 -28.57
C ASN A 107 6.99 15.12 -28.50
N LEU A 108 6.22 16.00 -27.85
CA LEU A 108 6.72 17.33 -27.49
C LEU A 108 7.95 17.27 -26.59
N LEU A 109 7.91 16.40 -25.57
CA LEU A 109 9.07 16.20 -24.70
C LEU A 109 10.26 15.57 -25.46
N ASN A 110 10.01 14.64 -26.36
CA ASN A 110 11.05 14.03 -27.20
C ASN A 110 11.77 15.08 -28.08
N LEU A 111 11.02 16.01 -28.68
CA LEU A 111 11.59 17.13 -29.43
C LEU A 111 12.41 18.06 -28.54
N ALA A 112 11.87 18.43 -27.38
CA ALA A 112 12.54 19.29 -26.42
C ALA A 112 13.86 18.65 -25.92
N SER A 113 13.81 17.38 -25.54
CA SER A 113 14.99 16.64 -25.11
C SER A 113 16.04 16.46 -26.19
N ALA A 114 15.65 16.24 -27.45
CA ALA A 114 16.59 16.20 -28.57
C ALA A 114 17.23 17.56 -28.80
N TRP A 115 16.44 18.63 -28.71
CA TRP A 115 16.93 20.01 -28.85
C TRP A 115 17.98 20.39 -27.79
N THR A 116 17.78 19.97 -26.54
CA THR A 116 18.76 20.26 -25.46
C THR A 116 20.08 19.52 -25.65
N ARG A 117 20.13 18.43 -26.43
CA ARG A 117 21.31 17.58 -26.57
C ARG A 117 22.07 17.70 -27.87
N THR A 118 21.45 18.24 -28.93
CA THR A 118 22.17 18.42 -30.20
C THR A 118 23.06 19.66 -30.18
N GLU A 119 24.27 19.50 -30.69
CA GLU A 119 25.22 20.60 -30.91
C GLU A 119 25.09 21.17 -32.34
N ASP A 120 24.47 20.44 -33.26
CA ASP A 120 24.29 20.87 -34.65
C ASP A 120 23.23 21.98 -34.76
N ALA A 121 23.63 23.13 -35.25
CA ALA A 121 22.79 24.32 -35.33
C ALA A 121 21.58 24.13 -36.25
N SER A 122 21.76 23.41 -37.37
CA SER A 122 20.67 23.12 -38.33
C SER A 122 19.63 22.16 -37.76
N GLU A 123 20.10 21.10 -37.09
CA GLU A 123 19.20 20.20 -36.38
C GLU A 123 18.46 20.93 -35.24
N LYS A 124 19.14 21.77 -34.51
CA LYS A 124 18.56 22.60 -33.43
C LYS A 124 17.46 23.54 -33.94
N GLU A 125 17.67 24.18 -35.07
CA GLU A 125 16.65 25.02 -35.72
C GLU A 125 15.46 24.22 -36.21
N GLU A 126 15.68 23.05 -36.82
CA GLU A 126 14.64 22.16 -37.29
C GLU A 126 13.77 21.60 -36.11
N LEU A 127 14.42 21.13 -35.05
CA LEU A 127 13.73 20.66 -33.83
C LEU A 127 12.90 21.77 -33.19
N ALA A 128 13.43 22.96 -33.09
CA ALA A 128 12.72 24.14 -32.58
C ALA A 128 11.50 24.46 -33.44
N ARG A 129 11.61 24.42 -34.78
CA ARG A 129 10.49 24.65 -35.70
C ARG A 129 9.40 23.58 -35.54
N MET A 130 9.76 22.30 -35.50
CA MET A 130 8.79 21.23 -35.27
C MET A 130 8.08 21.40 -33.93
N TYR A 131 8.81 21.73 -32.87
CA TYR A 131 8.25 21.97 -31.53
C TYR A 131 7.26 23.14 -31.52
N ILE A 132 7.62 24.27 -32.14
CA ILE A 132 6.75 25.48 -32.24
C ILE A 132 5.46 25.11 -32.98
N LEU A 133 5.54 24.43 -34.11
CA LEU A 133 4.34 24.07 -34.92
C LEU A 133 3.45 23.09 -34.18
N MET A 134 4.03 22.08 -33.48
CA MET A 134 3.24 21.16 -32.64
C MET A 134 2.60 21.91 -31.46
N THR A 135 3.28 22.85 -30.84
CA THR A 135 2.74 23.66 -29.75
C THR A 135 1.58 24.53 -30.23
N ARG A 136 1.72 25.24 -31.35
CA ARG A 136 0.62 26.00 -31.95
C ARG A 136 -0.57 25.13 -32.30
N HIS A 137 -0.32 23.96 -32.89
CA HIS A 137 -1.37 23.01 -33.22
C HIS A 137 -2.11 22.51 -31.98
N LEU A 138 -1.40 22.21 -30.86
CA LEU A 138 -2.01 21.79 -29.60
C LEU A 138 -2.92 22.88 -29.02
N LEU A 139 -2.45 24.13 -29.00
CA LEU A 139 -3.23 25.29 -28.53
C LEU A 139 -4.46 25.53 -29.40
N ASP A 140 -4.31 25.42 -30.73
CA ASP A 140 -5.38 25.58 -31.71
C ASP A 140 -6.44 24.48 -31.60
N GLN A 141 -6.05 23.24 -31.20
CA GLN A 141 -6.99 22.16 -30.89
C GLN A 141 -7.75 22.37 -29.55
N GLY A 142 -7.57 23.52 -28.89
CA GLY A 142 -8.28 23.92 -27.69
C GLY A 142 -7.61 23.52 -26.37
N PHE A 143 -6.36 23.06 -26.39
CA PHE A 143 -5.59 22.87 -25.16
C PHE A 143 -4.96 24.20 -24.70
N ALA A 144 -5.80 25.19 -24.52
CA ALA A 144 -5.46 26.59 -24.15
C ALA A 144 -6.17 26.99 -22.84
N ALA A 145 -5.71 28.07 -22.22
CA ALA A 145 -6.29 28.59 -20.98
C ALA A 145 -7.77 28.96 -21.16
N GLY A 146 -8.60 28.64 -20.16
CA GLY A 146 -10.04 28.87 -20.18
C GLY A 146 -10.87 27.84 -20.94
N SER A 147 -10.24 26.93 -21.64
CA SER A 147 -10.90 25.88 -22.43
C SER A 147 -11.44 24.75 -21.55
N ALA A 148 -12.52 24.11 -21.98
CA ALA A 148 -13.02 22.85 -21.41
C ALA A 148 -12.34 21.61 -22.05
N GLN A 149 -11.50 21.79 -23.04
CA GLN A 149 -10.83 20.71 -23.75
C GLN A 149 -9.92 19.92 -22.81
N GLY A 150 -10.14 18.63 -22.70
CA GLY A 150 -9.34 17.77 -21.86
C GLY A 150 -9.52 17.92 -20.34
N THR A 151 -10.55 18.67 -19.88
CA THR A 151 -10.86 18.83 -18.44
C THR A 151 -11.63 17.64 -17.87
N LEU A 152 -11.51 16.48 -18.46
CA LEU A 152 -12.11 15.24 -17.98
C LEU A 152 -11.25 14.55 -16.93
N HIS A 153 -11.87 13.65 -16.20
CA HIS A 153 -11.18 12.83 -15.20
C HIS A 153 -9.93 12.13 -15.77
N HIS A 154 -8.86 12.05 -15.01
CA HIS A 154 -7.55 11.47 -15.38
C HIS A 154 -6.76 12.26 -16.44
N LEU A 155 -7.09 13.51 -16.69
CA LEU A 155 -6.33 14.35 -17.62
C LEU A 155 -4.84 14.46 -17.22
N GLY A 156 -4.54 14.56 -15.92
CA GLY A 156 -3.18 14.71 -15.39
C GLY A 156 -2.19 13.70 -15.95
N TYR A 157 -2.59 12.43 -16.10
CA TYR A 157 -1.75 11.39 -16.70
C TYR A 157 -1.38 11.65 -18.17
N SER A 158 -2.19 12.36 -18.91
CA SER A 158 -1.95 12.68 -20.32
C SER A 158 -1.22 14.01 -20.54
N MET A 159 -1.27 14.89 -19.54
CA MET A 159 -0.67 16.25 -19.64
C MET A 159 0.73 16.35 -19.05
N ARG A 160 1.27 15.36 -18.35
CA ARG A 160 2.57 15.42 -17.67
C ARG A 160 3.68 16.04 -18.53
N ASN A 161 3.88 15.52 -19.75
CA ASN A 161 4.96 15.93 -20.62
C ASN A 161 4.66 17.25 -21.37
N PHE A 162 3.39 17.67 -21.43
CA PHE A 162 3.03 19.03 -21.83
C PHE A 162 3.58 20.07 -20.86
N TYR A 163 3.60 19.80 -19.55
CA TYR A 163 4.15 20.75 -18.57
C TYR A 163 5.67 20.80 -18.60
N ILE A 164 6.35 19.68 -18.85
CA ILE A 164 7.80 19.56 -18.77
C ILE A 164 8.47 20.17 -20.01
N ALA A 165 7.99 19.85 -21.20
CA ALA A 165 8.60 20.24 -22.47
C ALA A 165 8.79 21.78 -22.63
N PRO A 166 7.82 22.64 -22.24
CA PRO A 166 7.99 24.08 -22.33
C PRO A 166 9.14 24.65 -21.48
N VAL A 167 9.41 24.06 -20.31
CA VAL A 167 10.53 24.52 -19.46
C VAL A 167 11.86 24.28 -20.16
N LEU A 168 12.04 23.14 -20.84
CA LEU A 168 13.23 22.84 -21.64
C LEU A 168 13.32 23.74 -22.88
N MET A 169 12.23 24.21 -23.41
CA MET A 169 12.13 25.02 -24.64
C MET A 169 11.83 26.51 -24.37
N ARG A 170 12.03 26.98 -23.13
CA ARG A 170 11.66 28.31 -22.67
C ARG A 170 12.17 29.41 -23.61
N ASP A 171 13.44 29.37 -24.02
CA ASP A 171 14.04 30.38 -24.90
C ASP A 171 13.48 30.31 -26.33
N VAL A 172 13.16 29.12 -26.82
CA VAL A 172 12.55 28.91 -28.14
C VAL A 172 11.12 29.48 -28.15
N LEU A 173 10.34 29.21 -27.12
CA LEU A 173 9.00 29.77 -26.98
C LEU A 173 8.99 31.27 -26.84
N ARG A 174 9.97 31.83 -26.09
CA ARG A 174 10.13 33.30 -25.96
C ARG A 174 10.43 33.97 -27.32
N LYS A 175 11.35 33.41 -28.07
CA LYS A 175 11.69 33.91 -29.42
C LYS A 175 10.53 33.81 -30.40
N ALA A 176 9.67 32.79 -30.24
CA ALA A 176 8.48 32.58 -31.06
C ALA A 176 7.27 33.41 -30.58
N GLY A 177 7.36 34.17 -29.48
CA GLY A 177 6.26 34.96 -28.93
C GLY A 177 5.15 34.11 -28.26
N LEU A 178 5.42 32.82 -27.94
CA LEU A 178 4.43 31.85 -27.41
C LEU A 178 4.51 31.65 -25.89
N SER A 179 5.52 32.21 -25.21
CA SER A 179 5.76 31.93 -23.77
C SER A 179 4.53 32.21 -22.89
N SER A 180 3.87 33.36 -23.08
CA SER A 180 2.73 33.77 -22.26
C SER A 180 1.50 32.84 -22.47
N GLU A 181 1.23 32.49 -23.72
CA GLU A 181 0.09 31.64 -24.06
C GLU A 181 0.28 30.21 -23.52
N VAL A 182 1.46 29.64 -23.72
CA VAL A 182 1.83 28.32 -23.21
C VAL A 182 1.81 28.30 -21.67
N GLN A 183 2.43 29.31 -21.01
CA GLN A 183 2.42 29.40 -19.54
C GLN A 183 1.00 29.48 -18.99
N LYS A 184 0.10 30.24 -19.59
CA LYS A 184 -1.30 30.30 -19.18
C LYS A 184 -2.03 28.98 -19.38
N ALA A 185 -1.76 28.25 -20.47
CA ALA A 185 -2.30 26.92 -20.67
C ALA A 185 -1.78 25.92 -19.63
N MET A 186 -0.48 25.98 -19.30
CA MET A 186 0.10 25.15 -18.23
C MET A 186 -0.52 25.47 -16.87
N GLU A 187 -0.67 26.73 -16.51
CA GLU A 187 -1.33 27.16 -15.26
C GLU A 187 -2.78 26.69 -15.19
N TRP A 188 -3.52 26.81 -16.31
CA TRP A 188 -4.91 26.35 -16.40
C TRP A 188 -5.04 24.85 -16.17
N PHE A 189 -4.36 24.03 -16.97
CA PHE A 189 -4.53 22.58 -16.93
C PHE A 189 -3.87 21.91 -15.71
N SER A 190 -2.81 22.47 -15.15
CA SER A 190 -2.20 21.97 -13.89
C SER A 190 -3.04 22.29 -12.65
N GLY A 191 -3.98 23.24 -12.77
CA GLY A 191 -4.78 23.70 -11.63
C GLY A 191 -3.95 24.39 -10.54
N VAL A 192 -2.74 24.88 -10.89
CA VAL A 192 -1.83 25.48 -9.90
C VAL A 192 -2.42 26.70 -9.18
N GLY A 193 -3.47 27.31 -9.74
CA GLY A 193 -4.15 28.42 -9.09
C GLY A 193 -4.68 28.12 -7.68
N GLU A 194 -4.95 26.87 -7.35
CA GLU A 194 -5.42 26.50 -6.00
C GLU A 194 -4.40 26.78 -4.90
N VAL A 195 -3.08 26.74 -5.21
CA VAL A 195 -2.04 27.00 -4.20
C VAL A 195 -1.95 28.48 -3.81
N LYS A 196 -2.63 29.39 -4.57
CA LYS A 196 -2.66 30.84 -4.30
C LYS A 196 -3.20 31.18 -2.91
N ILE A 197 -4.01 30.31 -2.33
CA ILE A 197 -4.55 30.45 -0.96
C ILE A 197 -4.01 29.33 -0.06
N ALA A 198 -3.92 29.62 1.23
CA ALA A 198 -3.49 28.63 2.22
C ALA A 198 -4.43 27.42 2.22
N PRO A 199 -3.90 26.18 2.28
CA PRO A 199 -4.73 25.00 2.54
C PRO A 199 -5.50 25.13 3.86
N THR A 200 -6.76 24.68 3.88
CA THR A 200 -7.61 24.69 5.07
C THR A 200 -7.56 23.36 5.82
N GLU A 201 -7.18 22.29 5.14
CA GLU A 201 -7.08 20.94 5.69
C GLU A 201 -5.67 20.39 5.47
N PRO A 202 -5.12 19.59 6.41
CA PRO A 202 -3.81 18.95 6.24
C PRO A 202 -3.87 17.80 5.23
N GLY A 203 -2.71 17.49 4.65
CA GLY A 203 -2.54 16.39 3.71
C GLY A 203 -3.03 16.71 2.29
N MET A 204 -2.72 15.81 1.39
CA MET A 204 -3.24 15.79 0.02
C MET A 204 -3.23 14.36 -0.50
N ASP A 205 -4.02 14.11 -1.56
CA ASP A 205 -4.02 12.81 -2.23
C ASP A 205 -2.64 12.49 -2.82
N ILE A 206 -2.19 11.24 -2.69
CA ILE A 206 -0.89 10.80 -3.23
C ILE A 206 -0.80 10.98 -4.75
N ASP A 207 -1.93 10.90 -5.46
CA ASP A 207 -2.00 11.17 -6.89
C ASP A 207 -1.72 12.64 -7.24
N ALA A 208 -1.89 13.58 -6.31
CA ALA A 208 -1.50 14.97 -6.53
C ALA A 208 0.03 15.11 -6.64
N PHE A 209 0.79 14.39 -5.81
CA PHE A 209 2.24 14.28 -5.99
C PHE A 209 2.63 13.64 -7.32
N ASN A 210 1.90 12.61 -7.75
CA ASN A 210 2.14 11.86 -8.98
C ASN A 210 1.82 12.66 -10.25
N THR A 211 0.68 13.34 -10.27
CA THR A 211 0.08 13.88 -11.53
C THR A 211 0.12 15.39 -11.65
N SER A 212 0.08 16.14 -10.55
CA SER A 212 -0.09 17.58 -10.56
C SER A 212 1.16 18.36 -10.14
N LEU A 213 1.91 17.88 -9.16
CA LEU A 213 3.00 18.63 -8.53
C LEU A 213 4.02 19.17 -9.54
N MET A 214 4.57 18.30 -10.40
CA MET A 214 5.58 18.72 -11.37
C MET A 214 5.02 19.71 -12.42
N GLY A 215 3.74 19.55 -12.79
CA GLY A 215 3.06 20.49 -13.69
C GLY A 215 2.82 21.85 -13.03
N ARG A 216 2.49 21.88 -11.76
CA ARG A 216 2.33 23.11 -10.97
C ARG A 216 3.65 23.85 -10.83
N MET A 217 4.71 23.15 -10.44
CA MET A 217 6.06 23.70 -10.37
C MET A 217 6.51 24.29 -11.73
N ALA A 218 6.40 23.50 -12.80
CA ALA A 218 6.72 23.92 -14.15
C ALA A 218 5.97 25.18 -14.59
N SER A 219 4.67 25.27 -14.28
CA SER A 219 3.83 26.42 -14.64
C SER A 219 4.31 27.73 -14.01
N ILE A 220 4.80 27.66 -12.76
CA ILE A 220 5.36 28.84 -12.06
C ILE A 220 6.77 29.15 -12.58
N LEU A 221 7.61 28.12 -12.80
CA LEU A 221 8.97 28.29 -13.31
C LEU A 221 9.02 28.95 -14.71
N MET A 222 7.95 28.82 -15.50
CA MET A 222 7.80 29.47 -16.81
C MET A 222 7.54 30.98 -16.73
N LEU A 223 7.15 31.53 -15.57
CA LEU A 223 7.01 32.95 -15.36
C LEU A 223 8.37 33.67 -15.42
N GLU A 224 8.39 34.93 -15.82
CA GLU A 224 9.56 35.81 -15.67
C GLU A 224 9.84 36.08 -14.19
N ASP A 225 11.11 36.23 -13.83
CA ASP A 225 11.53 36.45 -12.46
C ASP A 225 10.96 37.76 -11.95
N SER A 226 10.24 37.73 -10.88
CA SER A 226 9.47 38.84 -10.34
C SER A 226 9.06 38.58 -8.89
N PRO A 227 8.70 39.63 -8.13
CA PRO A 227 8.08 39.45 -6.81
C PRO A 227 6.85 38.53 -6.82
N TYR A 228 6.08 38.54 -7.91
CA TYR A 228 4.92 37.64 -8.08
C TYR A 228 5.34 36.18 -8.21
N LYS A 229 6.33 35.86 -9.08
CA LYS A 229 6.83 34.47 -9.22
C LYS A 229 7.35 33.93 -7.90
N TRP A 230 8.12 34.73 -7.17
CA TRP A 230 8.66 34.32 -5.87
C TRP A 230 7.57 34.04 -4.83
N ALA A 231 6.61 34.95 -4.70
CA ALA A 231 5.49 34.75 -3.82
C ALA A 231 4.65 33.51 -4.22
N TYR A 232 4.54 33.22 -5.51
CA TYR A 232 3.83 32.06 -6.01
C TYR A 232 4.60 30.74 -5.73
N LEU A 233 5.95 30.75 -5.83
CA LEU A 233 6.79 29.63 -5.40
C LEU A 233 6.68 29.37 -3.90
N LYS A 234 6.64 30.41 -3.06
CA LYS A 234 6.38 30.28 -1.61
C LYS A 234 5.00 29.67 -1.33
N ALA A 235 3.98 30.06 -2.06
CA ALA A 235 2.64 29.49 -1.96
C ALA A 235 2.63 28.01 -2.37
N LEU A 236 3.36 27.63 -3.43
CA LEU A 236 3.52 26.23 -3.84
C LEU A 236 4.30 25.42 -2.78
N SER A 237 5.40 25.95 -2.25
CA SER A 237 6.16 25.30 -1.16
C SER A 237 5.27 25.03 0.06
N ARG A 238 4.48 26.01 0.50
CA ARG A 238 3.47 25.86 1.56
C ARG A 238 2.45 24.74 1.26
N TRP A 239 2.00 24.65 0.01
CA TRP A 239 1.06 23.61 -0.43
C TRP A 239 1.73 22.23 -0.40
N ILE A 240 2.98 22.11 -0.85
CA ILE A 240 3.77 20.87 -0.79
C ILE A 240 3.98 20.44 0.66
N ASP A 241 4.39 21.35 1.52
CA ASP A 241 4.62 21.10 2.95
C ASP A 241 3.35 20.58 3.64
N ASN A 242 2.21 21.24 3.39
CA ASN A 242 0.92 20.80 3.89
C ASN A 242 0.55 19.38 3.41
N GLY A 243 0.93 19.02 2.20
CA GLY A 243 0.63 17.69 1.62
C GLY A 243 1.31 16.53 2.34
N PHE A 244 2.40 16.79 3.05
CA PHE A 244 3.11 15.77 3.85
C PHE A 244 2.50 15.56 5.25
N LYS A 245 1.65 16.46 5.75
CA LYS A 245 1.13 16.36 7.12
C LYS A 245 0.38 15.06 7.34
N TYR A 246 0.52 14.48 8.53
CA TYR A 246 -0.29 13.34 8.94
C TYR A 246 -1.75 13.69 8.97
N VAL A 247 -2.56 12.78 8.49
CA VAL A 247 -4.01 12.89 8.48
C VAL A 247 -4.62 11.57 8.92
N ASP A 248 -5.47 11.61 9.92
CA ASP A 248 -6.19 10.44 10.39
C ASP A 248 -7.41 10.09 9.52
N GLY A 249 -8.07 9.00 9.84
CA GLY A 249 -9.30 8.58 9.18
C GLY A 249 -9.15 8.26 7.70
N THR A 250 -10.17 8.59 6.93
CA THR A 250 -10.23 8.31 5.49
C THR A 250 -9.59 9.39 4.61
N LYS A 251 -9.09 10.46 5.21
CA LYS A 251 -8.38 11.51 4.48
C LYS A 251 -7.05 10.96 3.94
N PRO A 252 -6.64 11.29 2.73
CA PRO A 252 -5.32 10.94 2.20
C PRO A 252 -4.28 11.94 2.74
N CYS A 253 -2.99 11.65 2.84
CA CYS A 253 -2.28 10.53 2.25
C CYS A 253 -1.42 9.81 3.31
N PHE A 254 -0.51 10.55 4.02
CA PHE A 254 0.42 9.99 5.00
C PHE A 254 -0.27 9.73 6.34
N LYS A 255 -0.06 8.52 6.87
CA LYS A 255 -0.64 8.06 8.14
C LYS A 255 0.41 7.96 9.23
N SER A 256 -0.03 8.06 10.47
CA SER A 256 0.84 8.01 11.65
C SER A 256 1.57 6.66 11.83
N ASP A 257 1.06 5.58 11.21
CA ASP A 257 1.72 4.25 11.16
C ASP A 257 2.71 4.10 9.99
N GLY A 258 3.00 5.18 9.25
CA GLY A 258 3.86 5.19 8.07
C GLY A 258 3.19 4.70 6.79
N SER A 259 1.90 4.32 6.85
CA SER A 259 1.14 3.94 5.65
C SER A 259 0.88 5.15 4.75
N ILE A 260 0.84 4.90 3.44
CA ILE A 260 0.37 5.86 2.44
C ILE A 260 -1.01 5.39 1.96
N TYR A 261 -2.03 6.16 2.33
CA TYR A 261 -3.43 5.83 2.19
C TYR A 261 -4.01 6.35 0.88
N HIS A 262 -4.63 5.45 0.11
CA HIS A 262 -5.37 5.76 -1.12
C HIS A 262 -6.40 4.66 -1.37
N HIS A 263 -7.47 4.91 -2.14
CA HIS A 263 -8.55 3.92 -2.39
C HIS A 263 -9.07 3.23 -1.11
N ARG A 264 -9.14 3.98 -0.01
CA ARG A 264 -9.71 3.52 1.27
C ARG A 264 -8.91 2.42 1.98
N LYS A 265 -7.61 2.32 1.70
CA LYS A 265 -6.65 1.44 2.38
C LYS A 265 -5.22 1.95 2.15
N ALA A 266 -4.23 1.45 2.89
CA ALA A 266 -2.83 1.65 2.48
C ALA A 266 -2.61 1.01 1.11
N TYR A 267 -2.05 1.79 0.15
CA TYR A 267 -2.00 1.36 -1.26
C TYR A 267 -0.61 1.55 -1.88
N PRO A 268 0.26 0.52 -1.83
CA PRO A 268 1.66 0.64 -2.24
C PRO A 268 1.87 1.05 -3.70
N ALA A 269 1.06 0.56 -4.63
CA ALA A 269 1.22 0.88 -6.06
C ALA A 269 1.01 2.37 -6.35
N TYR A 270 0.02 3.00 -5.70
CA TYR A 270 -0.18 4.45 -5.78
C TYR A 270 0.91 5.21 -5.01
N ALA A 271 1.34 4.66 -3.86
CA ALA A 271 2.42 5.23 -3.08
C ALA A 271 3.70 5.36 -3.92
N VAL A 272 4.14 4.30 -4.61
CA VAL A 272 5.33 4.34 -5.47
C VAL A 272 5.20 5.42 -6.56
N GLY A 273 4.03 5.54 -7.19
CA GLY A 273 3.79 6.58 -8.20
C GLY A 273 3.90 8.01 -7.63
N GLY A 274 3.31 8.24 -6.46
CA GLY A 274 3.32 9.58 -5.84
C GLY A 274 4.63 9.95 -5.15
N LEU A 275 5.34 8.96 -4.62
CA LEU A 275 6.64 9.16 -4.00
C LEU A 275 7.69 9.71 -4.97
N ASP A 276 7.56 9.48 -6.29
CA ASP A 276 8.42 10.15 -7.28
C ASP A 276 8.31 11.68 -7.17
N GLY A 277 7.09 12.22 -7.13
CA GLY A 277 6.88 13.66 -6.96
C GLY A 277 7.27 14.15 -5.56
N ALA A 278 6.94 13.37 -4.53
CA ALA A 278 7.22 13.72 -3.14
C ALA A 278 8.74 13.85 -2.88
N VAL A 279 9.53 12.82 -3.20
CA VAL A 279 11.00 12.87 -3.00
C VAL A 279 11.65 13.90 -3.92
N ASN A 280 11.17 14.06 -5.17
CA ASN A 280 11.67 15.08 -6.08
C ASN A 280 11.46 16.48 -5.51
N SER A 281 10.31 16.77 -4.88
CA SER A 281 10.05 18.09 -4.30
C SER A 281 10.98 18.40 -3.13
N VAL A 282 11.16 17.46 -2.20
CA VAL A 282 12.12 17.63 -1.09
C VAL A 282 13.53 17.86 -1.64
N TRP A 283 13.95 17.03 -2.61
CA TRP A 283 15.29 17.14 -3.21
C TRP A 283 15.50 18.46 -3.97
N MET A 284 14.51 18.91 -4.74
CA MET A 284 14.61 20.17 -5.50
C MET A 284 14.71 21.38 -4.60
N LEU A 285 13.90 21.42 -3.54
CA LEU A 285 13.74 22.58 -2.68
C LEU A 285 14.78 22.65 -1.54
N ARG A 286 15.57 21.56 -1.32
CA ARG A 286 16.54 21.51 -0.22
C ARG A 286 17.53 22.67 -0.22
N GLY A 287 17.80 23.23 0.96
CA GLY A 287 18.80 24.29 1.15
C GLY A 287 18.39 25.64 0.53
N THR A 288 17.12 25.85 0.19
CA THR A 288 16.55 27.11 -0.26
C THR A 288 15.50 27.61 0.74
N ALA A 289 15.07 28.85 0.61
CA ALA A 289 13.95 29.39 1.40
C ALA A 289 12.59 28.76 1.04
N LEU A 290 12.56 27.87 0.05
CA LEU A 290 11.38 27.08 -0.37
C LEU A 290 11.40 25.65 0.19
N ALA A 291 12.39 25.25 0.99
CA ALA A 291 12.48 23.92 1.58
C ALA A 291 11.23 23.59 2.40
N VAL A 292 10.81 22.32 2.35
CA VAL A 292 9.75 21.83 3.25
C VAL A 292 10.21 21.84 4.70
N SER A 293 9.27 21.88 5.65
CA SER A 293 9.58 21.84 7.07
C SER A 293 10.28 20.53 7.46
N GLN A 294 11.03 20.58 8.57
CA GLN A 294 11.64 19.39 9.17
C GLN A 294 10.61 18.29 9.43
N GLU A 295 9.44 18.65 9.98
CA GLU A 295 8.34 17.73 10.24
C GLU A 295 7.86 17.03 8.97
N SER A 296 7.63 17.76 7.88
CA SER A 296 7.19 17.22 6.59
C SER A 296 8.23 16.29 5.97
N HIS A 297 9.51 16.64 6.07
CA HIS A 297 10.61 15.79 5.62
C HIS A 297 10.70 14.50 6.44
N GLU A 298 10.53 14.57 7.78
CA GLU A 298 10.53 13.39 8.66
C GLU A 298 9.33 12.47 8.39
N ILE A 299 8.16 13.01 8.07
CA ILE A 299 6.98 12.22 7.69
C ILE A 299 7.26 11.40 6.43
N LEU A 300 7.86 12.01 5.41
CA LEU A 300 8.25 11.29 4.18
C LEU A 300 9.32 10.23 4.48
N ARG A 301 10.31 10.56 5.30
CA ARG A 301 11.35 9.65 5.75
C ARG A 301 10.77 8.43 6.48
N HIS A 302 9.87 8.65 7.42
CA HIS A 302 9.16 7.60 8.15
C HIS A 302 8.39 6.67 7.19
N ALA A 303 7.63 7.22 6.25
CA ALA A 303 6.87 6.41 5.29
C ALA A 303 7.80 5.49 4.45
N LEU A 304 8.95 5.98 3.99
CA LEU A 304 9.92 5.14 3.26
C LEU A 304 10.53 4.06 4.16
N LEU A 305 10.88 4.36 5.40
CA LEU A 305 11.43 3.38 6.35
C LEU A 305 10.40 2.29 6.69
N GLU A 306 9.12 2.63 6.81
CA GLU A 306 8.06 1.65 7.01
C GLU A 306 7.82 0.80 5.75
N MET A 307 7.80 1.40 4.57
CA MET A 307 7.66 0.62 3.32
C MET A 307 8.77 -0.42 3.16
N ARG A 308 10.02 -0.07 3.42
CA ARG A 308 11.14 -1.03 3.37
C ARG A 308 11.05 -2.13 4.43
N PHE A 309 10.36 -1.86 5.55
CA PHE A 309 10.18 -2.84 6.61
C PHE A 309 9.20 -3.94 6.20
N TRP A 310 8.05 -3.62 5.63
CA TRP A 310 7.05 -4.61 5.26
C TRP A 310 7.24 -5.22 3.85
N CYS A 311 8.21 -4.77 3.06
CA CYS A 311 8.57 -5.39 1.78
C CYS A 311 9.58 -6.53 1.94
N ASN A 312 9.45 -7.60 1.15
CA ASN A 312 10.50 -8.61 1.01
C ASN A 312 11.60 -8.05 0.10
N LEU A 313 12.62 -7.45 0.70
CA LEU A 313 13.54 -6.51 0.08
C LEU A 313 12.77 -5.36 -0.60
N ARG A 314 12.38 -5.53 -1.87
CA ARG A 314 11.59 -4.55 -2.63
C ARG A 314 10.16 -5.01 -2.89
N SER A 315 9.93 -6.32 -2.96
CA SER A 315 8.68 -6.89 -3.44
C SER A 315 7.56 -6.80 -2.40
N PHE A 316 6.35 -6.48 -2.87
CA PHE A 316 5.17 -6.41 -1.99
C PHE A 316 4.63 -7.81 -1.68
N PRO A 317 4.26 -8.10 -0.43
CA PRO A 317 3.44 -9.27 -0.10
C PRO A 317 2.11 -9.24 -0.86
N LEU A 318 1.57 -10.40 -1.22
CA LEU A 318 0.37 -10.51 -2.08
C LEU A 318 -0.84 -9.75 -1.51
N ALA A 319 -1.13 -9.93 -0.21
CA ALA A 319 -2.26 -9.28 0.46
C ALA A 319 -2.09 -7.75 0.62
N MET A 320 -0.90 -7.20 0.37
CA MET A 320 -0.59 -5.77 0.42
C MET A 320 -0.45 -5.14 -0.97
N SER A 321 -0.68 -5.89 -2.05
CA SER A 321 -0.46 -5.43 -3.44
C SER A 321 -1.66 -4.69 -4.05
N GLY A 322 -2.71 -4.40 -3.27
CA GLY A 322 -3.96 -3.81 -3.78
C GLY A 322 -4.66 -4.75 -4.77
N ARG A 323 -4.97 -4.26 -5.97
CA ARG A 323 -5.62 -5.04 -7.04
C ARG A 323 -4.66 -5.80 -7.96
N HIS A 324 -3.39 -5.89 -7.62
CA HIS A 324 -2.36 -6.58 -8.43
C HIS A 324 -1.62 -7.64 -7.61
N PRO A 325 -2.31 -8.71 -7.15
CA PRO A 325 -1.66 -9.79 -6.38
C PRO A 325 -0.92 -10.77 -7.31
N ASP A 326 -0.19 -10.24 -8.29
CA ASP A 326 0.56 -10.98 -9.30
C ASP A 326 2.06 -11.13 -8.96
N GLY A 327 2.46 -10.62 -7.81
CA GLY A 327 3.83 -10.66 -7.30
C GLY A 327 4.81 -9.68 -7.96
N LYS A 328 4.35 -8.84 -8.90
CA LYS A 328 5.23 -7.89 -9.64
C LYS A 328 5.44 -6.56 -8.92
N GLY A 329 4.59 -6.22 -7.93
CA GLY A 329 4.69 -4.97 -7.21
C GLY A 329 5.98 -4.85 -6.41
N GLU A 330 6.72 -3.75 -6.56
CA GLU A 330 7.94 -3.47 -5.82
C GLU A 330 8.14 -1.99 -5.52
N LEU A 331 8.89 -1.68 -4.46
CA LEU A 331 9.36 -0.32 -4.19
C LEU A 331 10.40 0.14 -5.22
N SER A 332 10.55 1.46 -5.34
CA SER A 332 11.59 2.09 -6.14
C SER A 332 12.78 2.49 -5.28
N PRO A 333 13.96 1.87 -5.45
CA PRO A 333 15.17 2.28 -4.73
C PRO A 333 15.54 3.75 -4.96
N ARG A 334 15.17 4.31 -6.12
CA ARG A 334 15.41 5.72 -6.44
C ARG A 334 14.85 6.68 -5.39
N HIS A 335 13.69 6.36 -4.78
CA HIS A 335 13.10 7.21 -3.74
C HIS A 335 14.03 7.35 -2.54
N TYR A 336 14.65 6.25 -2.12
CA TYR A 336 15.63 6.24 -1.03
C TYR A 336 16.90 6.99 -1.40
N ALA A 337 17.45 6.75 -2.60
CA ALA A 337 18.64 7.46 -3.06
C ALA A 337 18.44 8.98 -3.10
N MET A 338 17.31 9.42 -3.66
CA MET A 338 16.97 10.85 -3.77
C MET A 338 16.75 11.48 -2.40
N LEU A 339 16.03 10.80 -1.49
CA LEU A 339 15.80 11.34 -0.16
C LEU A 339 17.09 11.39 0.66
N ALA A 340 17.93 10.33 0.57
CA ALA A 340 19.25 10.34 1.22
C ALA A 340 20.12 11.53 0.77
N ASP A 341 20.09 11.82 -0.52
CA ASP A 341 20.84 12.96 -1.11
C ASP A 341 20.21 14.33 -0.79
N ALA A 342 18.98 14.36 -0.32
CA ALA A 342 18.37 15.59 0.17
C ALA A 342 18.92 16.01 1.54
N GLY A 343 19.61 15.12 2.26
CA GLY A 343 20.15 15.38 3.60
C GLY A 343 19.20 14.96 4.72
N THR A 344 19.56 15.26 5.96
CA THR A 344 18.72 15.00 7.13
C THR A 344 17.61 16.06 7.28
N PRO A 345 16.47 15.71 7.92
CA PRO A 345 15.35 16.64 8.12
C PRO A 345 15.73 17.91 8.88
N ASP A 346 16.68 17.83 9.81
CA ASP A 346 17.21 18.98 10.57
C ASP A 346 18.23 19.84 9.78
N GLY A 347 18.67 19.35 8.60
CA GLY A 347 19.68 19.99 7.78
C GLY A 347 21.12 19.89 8.30
N GLU A 348 21.37 19.13 9.37
CA GLU A 348 22.71 18.99 9.96
C GLU A 348 23.65 18.15 9.08
N SER A 349 23.11 17.22 8.30
CA SER A 349 23.87 16.38 7.38
C SER A 349 23.40 16.53 5.95
N LEU A 350 24.38 16.61 5.01
CA LEU A 350 24.12 16.66 3.56
C LEU A 350 23.64 15.31 2.99
N ILE A 351 23.83 14.22 3.72
CA ILE A 351 23.37 12.88 3.34
C ILE A 351 22.71 12.24 4.58
N ASP A 352 21.45 11.78 4.42
CA ASP A 352 20.79 10.96 5.43
C ASP A 352 21.40 9.54 5.39
N SER A 353 22.22 9.22 6.37
CA SER A 353 22.96 7.96 6.44
C SER A 353 22.06 6.74 6.62
N GLU A 354 20.94 6.85 7.34
CA GLU A 354 20.00 5.74 7.53
C GLU A 354 19.28 5.41 6.23
N ILE A 355 18.76 6.43 5.55
CA ILE A 355 18.08 6.25 4.25
C ILE A 355 19.07 5.75 3.18
N ALA A 356 20.32 6.26 3.17
CA ALA A 356 21.37 5.79 2.27
C ALA A 356 21.74 4.32 2.53
N SER A 357 21.85 3.91 3.79
CA SER A 357 22.12 2.51 4.17
C SER A 357 20.95 1.58 3.78
N ALA A 358 19.70 2.05 3.93
CA ALA A 358 18.52 1.35 3.43
C ALA A 358 18.57 1.19 1.91
N TYR A 359 18.90 2.26 1.17
CA TYR A 359 19.09 2.19 -0.28
C TYR A 359 20.13 1.14 -0.69
N LEU A 360 21.30 1.15 -0.04
CA LEU A 360 22.38 0.20 -0.36
C LEU A 360 21.96 -1.26 -0.15
N ARG A 361 21.13 -1.56 0.85
CA ARG A 361 20.54 -2.89 1.03
C ARG A 361 19.53 -3.23 -0.07
N LEU A 362 18.73 -2.26 -0.51
CA LEU A 362 17.71 -2.48 -1.54
C LEU A 362 18.28 -2.75 -2.95
N VAL A 363 19.57 -2.49 -3.18
CA VAL A 363 20.24 -2.67 -4.49
C VAL A 363 21.46 -3.60 -4.42
N PRO A 364 21.31 -4.84 -3.90
CA PRO A 364 22.43 -5.77 -3.74
C PRO A 364 23.09 -6.11 -5.10
N ASP A 365 22.30 -6.13 -6.17
CA ASP A 365 22.74 -6.37 -7.54
C ASP A 365 22.81 -5.04 -8.31
N ALA A 366 23.86 -4.26 -8.07
CA ALA A 366 24.04 -2.94 -8.65
C ALA A 366 23.86 -2.91 -10.17
N ARG A 367 22.76 -2.32 -10.64
CA ARG A 367 22.53 -2.05 -12.07
C ARG A 367 23.26 -0.77 -12.49
N PRO A 368 23.54 -0.58 -13.78
CA PRO A 368 24.25 0.63 -14.26
C PRO A 368 23.65 1.96 -13.79
N LYS A 369 22.30 2.03 -13.66
CA LYS A 369 21.57 3.23 -13.22
C LYS A 369 21.74 3.54 -11.72
N GLU A 370 22.13 2.56 -10.94
CA GLU A 370 22.32 2.70 -9.48
C GLU A 370 23.77 2.98 -9.10
N ARG A 371 24.71 2.83 -10.06
CA ARG A 371 26.16 2.95 -9.81
C ARG A 371 26.56 4.30 -9.25
N GLU A 372 26.03 5.38 -9.81
CA GLU A 372 26.34 6.73 -9.38
C GLU A 372 26.00 6.96 -7.89
N TRP A 373 24.82 6.52 -7.45
CA TRP A 373 24.41 6.63 -6.05
C TRP A 373 25.25 5.75 -5.13
N ILE A 374 25.54 4.51 -5.57
CA ILE A 374 26.38 3.58 -4.79
C ILE A 374 27.78 4.17 -4.61
N GLU A 375 28.41 4.69 -5.66
CA GLU A 375 29.73 5.32 -5.60
C GLU A 375 29.71 6.57 -4.69
N LYS A 376 28.64 7.39 -4.78
CA LYS A 376 28.46 8.56 -3.93
C LYS A 376 28.40 8.21 -2.45
N PHE A 377 27.60 7.22 -2.09
CA PHE A 377 27.43 6.81 -0.68
C PHE A 377 28.66 6.05 -0.16
N ALA A 378 29.31 5.26 -1.00
CA ALA A 378 30.58 4.61 -0.66
C ALA A 378 31.71 5.60 -0.40
N ALA A 379 31.73 6.74 -1.12
CA ALA A 379 32.74 7.78 -0.91
C ALA A 379 32.72 8.39 0.50
N VAL A 380 31.58 8.31 1.19
CA VAL A 380 31.43 8.72 2.61
C VAL A 380 31.37 7.52 3.56
N SER A 381 31.86 6.36 3.12
CA SER A 381 32.00 5.12 3.89
C SER A 381 30.67 4.54 4.43
N LEU A 382 29.55 4.78 3.77
CA LEU A 382 28.29 4.16 4.14
C LEU A 382 28.20 2.72 3.65
N LEU A 383 27.60 1.86 4.47
CA LEU A 383 27.40 0.45 4.21
C LEU A 383 25.90 0.13 4.14
N PRO A 384 25.50 -0.96 3.45
CA PRO A 384 24.13 -1.44 3.51
C PRO A 384 23.69 -1.66 4.97
N GLU A 385 22.45 -1.28 5.30
CA GLU A 385 21.87 -1.62 6.61
C GLU A 385 21.74 -3.15 6.76
N THR A 386 21.74 -3.63 7.98
CA THR A 386 21.32 -5.00 8.28
C THR A 386 19.82 -5.17 8.03
N THR A 387 19.38 -6.39 7.70
CA THR A 387 17.95 -6.66 7.52
C THR A 387 17.16 -6.21 8.76
N PRO A 388 16.17 -5.31 8.65
CA PRO A 388 15.36 -4.88 9.79
C PRO A 388 14.71 -6.05 10.50
N GLN A 389 14.56 -5.97 11.82
CA GLN A 389 14.03 -7.04 12.66
C GLN A 389 12.84 -6.56 13.48
N GLY A 390 12.03 -7.51 13.99
CA GLY A 390 10.93 -7.25 14.90
C GLY A 390 9.56 -7.21 14.27
N SER A 391 8.59 -6.60 14.94
CA SER A 391 7.18 -6.56 14.53
C SER A 391 6.64 -5.15 14.47
N ARG A 392 5.82 -4.87 13.43
CA ARG A 392 5.13 -3.59 13.26
C ARG A 392 3.71 -3.80 12.78
N SER A 393 2.76 -3.11 13.40
CA SER A 393 1.34 -3.12 13.05
C SER A 393 0.97 -1.91 12.21
N TYR A 394 0.17 -2.13 11.17
CA TYR A 394 -0.30 -1.11 10.23
C TYR A 394 -1.83 -1.07 10.26
N GLY A 395 -2.38 -0.18 11.08
CA GLY A 395 -3.82 -0.03 11.29
C GLY A 395 -4.58 0.27 10.01
N TYR A 396 -4.05 1.18 9.19
CA TYR A 396 -4.63 1.57 7.91
C TYR A 396 -4.50 0.55 6.77
N ASN A 397 -3.80 -0.57 7.02
CA ASN A 397 -3.74 -1.70 6.10
C ASN A 397 -4.39 -2.96 6.66
N CYS A 398 -4.82 -2.95 7.92
CA CYS A 398 -5.29 -4.14 8.63
C CYS A 398 -4.27 -5.29 8.54
N SER A 399 -3.01 -4.99 8.87
CA SER A 399 -1.91 -5.94 8.74
C SER A 399 -0.86 -5.79 9.85
N LEU A 400 -0.04 -6.84 10.00
CA LEU A 400 1.15 -6.83 10.82
C LEU A 400 2.28 -7.51 10.05
N SER A 401 3.45 -6.89 10.07
CA SER A 401 4.68 -7.48 9.51
C SER A 401 5.63 -7.85 10.63
N HIS A 402 6.16 -9.06 10.57
CA HIS A 402 7.15 -9.60 11.51
C HIS A 402 8.39 -10.05 10.76
N ARG A 403 9.57 -9.64 11.24
CA ARG A 403 10.86 -10.01 10.69
C ARG A 403 11.71 -10.72 11.70
N TYR A 404 12.26 -11.87 11.26
CA TYR A 404 13.26 -12.61 12.02
C TYR A 404 14.30 -13.21 11.07
N GLY A 405 15.57 -12.87 11.29
CA GLY A 405 16.63 -13.21 10.32
C GLY A 405 16.33 -12.65 8.94
N GLU A 406 16.38 -13.49 7.92
CA GLU A 406 16.02 -13.12 6.55
C GLU A 406 14.55 -13.40 6.20
N SER A 407 13.74 -13.82 7.17
CA SER A 407 12.32 -14.07 6.97
C SER A 407 11.48 -12.80 7.20
N LEU A 408 10.51 -12.60 6.33
CA LEU A 408 9.40 -11.67 6.49
C LEU A 408 8.10 -12.45 6.57
N VAL A 409 7.33 -12.24 7.62
CA VAL A 409 5.97 -12.77 7.74
C VAL A 409 4.98 -11.61 7.74
N THR A 410 4.01 -11.67 6.84
CA THR A 410 2.94 -10.68 6.76
C THR A 410 1.61 -11.34 7.10
N PHE A 411 0.92 -10.78 8.10
CA PHE A 411 -0.45 -11.12 8.44
C PHE A 411 -1.38 -10.05 7.90
N ALA A 412 -2.49 -10.45 7.28
CA ALA A 412 -3.42 -9.49 6.71
C ALA A 412 -4.89 -9.91 6.92
N GLY A 413 -5.72 -8.91 7.20
CA GLY A 413 -7.15 -9.03 7.38
C GLY A 413 -7.92 -7.91 6.70
N HIS A 414 -9.20 -7.82 7.02
CA HIS A 414 -10.10 -6.78 6.60
C HIS A 414 -11.14 -6.49 7.71
N SER A 415 -11.79 -5.35 7.63
CA SER A 415 -12.73 -4.90 8.66
C SER A 415 -13.94 -4.19 8.05
N ARG A 416 -14.78 -3.60 8.89
CA ARG A 416 -15.89 -2.75 8.45
C ARG A 416 -15.46 -1.46 7.73
N TYR A 417 -14.17 -1.11 7.76
CA TYR A 417 -13.63 0.11 7.15
C TYR A 417 -12.55 -0.14 6.09
N LEU A 418 -11.97 -1.32 6.09
CA LEU A 418 -10.86 -1.70 5.20
C LEU A 418 -11.27 -2.94 4.41
N TRP A 419 -11.37 -2.79 3.11
CA TRP A 419 -11.88 -3.82 2.20
C TRP A 419 -11.03 -5.11 2.19
N ALA A 420 -11.69 -6.24 1.89
CA ALA A 420 -11.05 -7.55 1.78
C ALA A 420 -10.11 -7.65 0.59
N ALA A 421 -10.56 -7.19 -0.57
CA ALA A 421 -9.79 -7.10 -1.80
C ALA A 421 -10.34 -5.96 -2.65
N GLU A 422 -9.47 -5.31 -3.42
CA GLU A 422 -9.89 -4.42 -4.50
C GLU A 422 -9.88 -5.22 -5.80
N ILE A 423 -11.01 -5.30 -6.46
CA ILE A 423 -11.23 -6.10 -7.67
C ILE A 423 -11.82 -5.21 -8.75
N TYR A 424 -11.30 -5.32 -9.97
CA TYR A 424 -11.77 -4.61 -11.15
C TYR A 424 -12.14 -5.59 -12.26
N ARG A 425 -12.85 -5.12 -13.30
CA ARG A 425 -13.17 -5.94 -14.49
C ARG A 425 -11.95 -6.52 -15.21
N GLY A 426 -10.76 -5.96 -15.01
CA GLY A 426 -9.52 -6.40 -15.65
C GLY A 426 -8.39 -6.62 -14.67
N ALA A 427 -8.67 -6.85 -13.38
CA ALA A 427 -7.63 -7.12 -12.38
C ALA A 427 -8.19 -7.83 -11.15
N ASN A 428 -7.46 -8.82 -10.66
CA ASN A 428 -7.70 -9.50 -9.38
C ASN A 428 -9.04 -10.24 -9.28
N HIS A 429 -9.47 -10.92 -10.35
CA HIS A 429 -10.79 -11.55 -10.41
C HIS A 429 -11.05 -12.59 -9.31
N TYR A 430 -10.00 -13.21 -8.74
CA TYR A 430 -10.08 -14.35 -7.81
C TYR A 430 -9.55 -14.06 -6.40
N GLY A 431 -9.05 -12.84 -6.13
CA GLY A 431 -8.34 -12.50 -4.89
C GLY A 431 -9.23 -12.24 -3.66
N ARG A 432 -10.50 -12.68 -3.64
CA ARG A 432 -11.44 -12.41 -2.52
C ARG A 432 -10.92 -12.86 -1.16
N TYR A 433 -10.16 -13.95 -1.10
CA TYR A 433 -9.68 -14.53 0.15
C TYR A 433 -8.31 -14.05 0.62
N LEU A 434 -7.67 -13.09 -0.10
CA LEU A 434 -6.33 -12.56 0.24
C LEU A 434 -6.19 -12.05 1.69
N THR A 435 -7.28 -11.62 2.30
CA THR A 435 -7.29 -11.06 3.65
C THR A 435 -8.23 -11.82 4.62
N HIS A 436 -8.51 -13.09 4.36
CA HIS A 436 -9.24 -13.96 5.29
C HIS A 436 -8.35 -14.47 6.44
N GLY A 437 -7.57 -13.56 7.05
CA GLY A 437 -6.54 -13.88 8.02
C GLY A 437 -5.40 -14.65 7.36
N SER A 438 -4.80 -14.07 6.34
CA SER A 438 -3.64 -14.66 5.65
C SER A 438 -2.35 -14.51 6.44
N MET A 439 -1.42 -15.42 6.17
CA MET A 439 -0.05 -15.42 6.71
C MET A 439 0.89 -15.81 5.58
N GLN A 440 1.56 -14.83 4.96
CA GLN A 440 2.56 -15.09 3.93
C GLN A 440 3.96 -15.03 4.53
N ILE A 441 4.76 -16.09 4.32
CA ILE A 441 6.16 -16.18 4.74
C ILE A 441 7.03 -16.03 3.50
N LEU A 442 7.91 -15.04 3.50
CA LEU A 442 8.87 -14.74 2.43
C LEU A 442 10.28 -14.75 3.01
N CYS A 443 11.25 -15.25 2.25
CA CYS A 443 12.63 -15.41 2.72
C CYS A 443 13.62 -14.79 1.74
N GLY A 444 14.79 -14.36 2.25
CA GLY A 444 15.98 -14.00 1.46
C GLY A 444 15.80 -12.84 0.47
N GLY A 445 14.74 -12.04 0.61
CA GLY A 445 14.52 -10.87 -0.25
C GLY A 445 14.19 -11.19 -1.71
N ALA A 446 13.91 -12.45 -2.07
CA ALA A 446 13.52 -12.83 -3.42
C ALA A 446 12.23 -12.12 -3.86
N PRO A 447 12.12 -11.66 -5.13
CA PRO A 447 10.87 -11.11 -5.65
C PRO A 447 9.72 -12.10 -5.52
N VAL A 448 8.51 -11.63 -5.18
CA VAL A 448 7.35 -12.52 -5.03
C VAL A 448 7.00 -13.21 -6.34
N ILE A 449 7.20 -12.55 -7.49
CA ILE A 449 7.04 -13.17 -8.82
C ILE A 449 8.07 -14.26 -9.13
N ASP A 450 9.21 -14.31 -8.42
CA ASP A 450 10.17 -15.41 -8.56
C ASP A 450 9.68 -16.63 -7.80
N SER A 451 9.06 -17.56 -8.50
CA SER A 451 8.49 -18.79 -7.93
C SER A 451 9.52 -19.68 -7.21
N PHE A 452 10.78 -19.63 -7.61
CA PHE A 452 11.85 -20.34 -6.91
C PHE A 452 12.08 -19.76 -5.52
N GLY A 453 12.13 -18.43 -5.40
CA GLY A 453 12.42 -17.73 -4.14
C GLY A 453 11.20 -17.51 -3.24
N SER A 454 9.98 -17.45 -3.79
CA SER A 454 8.76 -17.10 -3.04
C SER A 454 7.77 -18.25 -2.83
N GLY A 455 7.80 -19.27 -3.69
CA GLY A 455 6.76 -20.32 -3.72
C GLY A 455 5.51 -19.94 -4.50
N PHE A 456 5.40 -18.70 -4.95
CA PHE A 456 4.23 -18.19 -5.67
C PHE A 456 4.48 -18.12 -7.19
N GLN A 457 3.49 -18.49 -7.95
CA GLN A 457 3.32 -18.11 -9.36
C GLN A 457 1.83 -18.00 -9.66
N VAL A 458 1.45 -17.17 -10.63
CA VAL A 458 0.04 -16.96 -10.99
C VAL A 458 -0.56 -18.20 -11.64
N GLU A 459 0.25 -18.89 -12.49
CA GLU A 459 -0.18 -20.09 -13.22
C GLU A 459 -0.42 -21.27 -12.27
N GLY A 460 -1.66 -21.73 -12.23
CA GLY A 460 -2.09 -22.85 -11.39
C GLY A 460 -2.30 -22.52 -9.92
N TRP A 461 -2.19 -21.23 -9.52
CA TRP A 461 -2.42 -20.83 -8.13
C TRP A 461 -3.86 -21.09 -7.70
N ASP A 462 -4.02 -21.86 -6.62
CA ASP A 462 -5.33 -22.11 -6.04
C ASP A 462 -5.74 -20.96 -5.09
N TRP A 463 -6.62 -20.10 -5.55
CA TRP A 463 -7.07 -18.91 -4.83
C TRP A 463 -7.94 -19.24 -3.58
N CYS A 464 -8.38 -20.49 -3.42
CA CYS A 464 -9.01 -20.94 -2.18
C CYS A 464 -7.99 -21.36 -1.11
N HIS A 465 -6.72 -21.59 -1.48
CA HIS A 465 -5.66 -22.05 -0.58
C HIS A 465 -4.56 -21.00 -0.35
N ILE A 466 -4.94 -19.76 -0.09
CA ILE A 466 -3.98 -18.71 0.28
C ILE A 466 -3.40 -19.02 1.68
N PRO A 467 -2.08 -19.02 1.88
CA PRO A 467 -1.46 -19.38 3.15
C PRO A 467 -2.01 -18.59 4.34
N GLY A 468 -2.29 -19.28 5.44
CA GLY A 468 -2.86 -18.75 6.68
C GLY A 468 -4.39 -18.60 6.67
N THR A 469 -5.05 -18.54 5.50
CA THR A 469 -6.49 -18.27 5.42
C THR A 469 -7.34 -19.44 5.86
N THR A 470 -8.51 -19.13 6.43
CA THR A 470 -9.63 -20.07 6.62
C THR A 470 -10.68 -19.74 5.57
N ALA A 471 -10.94 -20.68 4.66
CA ALA A 471 -11.73 -20.42 3.46
C ALA A 471 -12.57 -21.64 3.04
N ALA A 472 -13.74 -21.36 2.47
CA ALA A 472 -14.58 -22.36 1.84
C ALA A 472 -13.99 -22.75 0.48
N GLN A 473 -13.97 -24.06 0.19
CA GLN A 473 -13.46 -24.57 -1.07
C GLN A 473 -14.55 -24.55 -2.12
N ILE A 474 -14.38 -23.71 -3.11
CA ILE A 474 -15.38 -23.51 -4.17
C ILE A 474 -14.73 -23.59 -5.56
N PRO A 475 -15.48 -23.98 -6.60
CA PRO A 475 -14.99 -23.95 -7.97
C PRO A 475 -14.55 -22.55 -8.39
N MET A 476 -13.51 -22.45 -9.25
CA MET A 476 -12.94 -21.17 -9.68
C MET A 476 -13.98 -20.24 -10.34
N GLU A 477 -14.95 -20.81 -11.05
CA GLU A 477 -16.03 -20.01 -11.66
C GLU A 477 -16.92 -19.32 -10.60
N LYS A 478 -17.06 -19.93 -9.39
CA LYS A 478 -17.76 -19.33 -8.25
C LYS A 478 -16.86 -18.41 -7.42
N MET A 479 -15.55 -18.60 -7.54
CA MET A 479 -14.56 -17.73 -6.91
C MET A 479 -14.47 -16.37 -7.60
N LYS A 480 -14.72 -16.31 -8.89
CA LYS A 480 -14.69 -15.08 -9.66
C LYS A 480 -15.62 -14.01 -9.07
N ALA A 481 -15.06 -12.83 -8.84
CA ALA A 481 -15.83 -11.72 -8.31
C ALA A 481 -16.88 -11.20 -9.31
N ASN A 482 -18.03 -10.79 -8.79
CA ASN A 482 -19.10 -10.17 -9.57
C ASN A 482 -19.05 -8.65 -9.40
N VAL A 483 -18.40 -7.98 -10.33
CA VAL A 483 -18.23 -6.51 -10.34
C VAL A 483 -19.37 -5.77 -11.06
N LEU A 484 -20.56 -6.37 -11.15
CA LEU A 484 -21.74 -5.70 -11.68
C LEU A 484 -22.20 -4.57 -10.76
N ASN A 485 -22.89 -3.61 -11.33
CA ASN A 485 -23.41 -2.47 -10.58
C ASN A 485 -24.28 -2.89 -9.42
N VAL A 486 -24.00 -2.31 -8.27
CA VAL A 486 -24.78 -2.46 -7.04
C VAL A 486 -25.40 -1.14 -6.60
N ASP A 487 -24.75 -0.01 -6.89
CA ASP A 487 -25.23 1.34 -6.63
C ASP A 487 -24.67 2.34 -7.67
N GLU A 488 -24.94 3.64 -7.48
CA GLU A 488 -24.50 4.73 -8.37
C GLU A 488 -22.97 4.95 -8.41
N HIS A 489 -22.23 4.43 -7.44
CA HIS A 489 -20.80 4.65 -7.28
C HIS A 489 -19.94 3.51 -7.82
N SER A 490 -20.50 2.32 -8.00
CA SER A 490 -19.79 1.13 -8.48
C SER A 490 -20.26 0.67 -9.86
N GLY A 491 -19.77 -0.46 -10.33
CA GLY A 491 -20.18 -1.06 -11.60
C GLY A 491 -19.02 -1.52 -12.47
N TYR A 492 -17.80 -1.32 -12.00
CA TYR A 492 -16.58 -1.79 -12.62
C TYR A 492 -15.56 -2.30 -11.57
N GLU A 493 -15.91 -2.17 -10.29
CA GLU A 493 -15.07 -2.56 -9.17
C GLU A 493 -15.87 -3.23 -8.05
N GLU A 494 -15.20 -4.00 -7.21
CA GLU A 494 -15.70 -4.57 -5.97
C GLU A 494 -14.69 -4.33 -4.86
N MET A 495 -15.14 -3.78 -3.74
CA MET A 495 -14.39 -3.58 -2.51
C MET A 495 -15.28 -3.94 -1.32
N LEU A 496 -15.38 -5.24 -0.99
CA LEU A 496 -16.26 -5.71 0.07
C LEU A 496 -15.69 -5.43 1.45
N LEU A 497 -16.53 -4.91 2.33
CA LEU A 497 -16.25 -4.70 3.74
C LEU A 497 -16.86 -5.81 4.59
N SER A 498 -16.30 -6.08 5.76
CA SER A 498 -16.94 -6.87 6.80
C SER A 498 -17.94 -6.02 7.59
N ASP A 499 -18.81 -6.65 8.36
CA ASP A 499 -19.55 -6.00 9.45
C ASP A 499 -18.78 -6.07 10.79
N GLU A 500 -17.68 -6.81 10.83
CA GLU A 500 -16.82 -6.94 12.00
C GLU A 500 -15.75 -5.85 12.01
N TRP A 501 -15.59 -5.23 13.17
CA TRP A 501 -14.59 -4.18 13.37
C TRP A 501 -13.25 -4.72 13.87
N PHE A 502 -13.26 -5.88 14.56
CA PHE A 502 -12.08 -6.44 15.20
C PHE A 502 -11.16 -7.11 14.17
N ALA A 503 -10.23 -6.35 13.61
CA ALA A 503 -9.18 -6.86 12.73
C ALA A 503 -7.97 -5.91 12.75
N GLY A 504 -6.83 -6.40 13.26
CA GLY A 504 -5.59 -5.64 13.35
C GLY A 504 -4.57 -6.27 14.28
N GLY A 505 -3.50 -5.55 14.57
CA GLY A 505 -2.39 -6.08 15.34
C GLY A 505 -1.90 -5.16 16.46
N VAL A 506 -1.04 -5.72 17.30
CA VAL A 506 -0.27 -5.01 18.32
C VAL A 506 1.21 -5.38 18.21
N SER A 507 2.08 -4.39 18.39
CA SER A 507 3.54 -4.57 18.51
C SER A 507 3.98 -4.43 19.96
N HIS A 508 4.92 -5.25 20.40
CA HIS A 508 5.47 -5.24 21.76
C HIS A 508 6.97 -5.11 21.73
N LYS A 509 7.50 -4.05 22.36
CA LYS A 509 8.93 -3.69 22.37
C LYS A 509 9.56 -3.57 20.98
N GLY A 510 8.73 -3.39 19.92
CA GLY A 510 9.19 -3.43 18.54
C GLY A 510 9.72 -4.80 18.07
N LEU A 511 9.71 -5.83 18.92
CA LEU A 511 10.30 -7.16 18.68
C LEU A 511 9.25 -8.25 18.41
N TYR A 512 8.16 -8.24 19.17
CA TYR A 512 7.10 -9.23 19.13
C TYR A 512 5.82 -8.61 18.61
N GLY A 513 4.93 -9.44 18.07
CA GLY A 513 3.67 -8.94 17.54
C GLY A 513 2.56 -9.96 17.63
N ALA A 514 1.33 -9.47 17.63
CA ALA A 514 0.15 -10.29 17.51
C ALA A 514 -0.82 -9.64 16.54
N PHE A 515 -1.44 -10.47 15.69
CA PHE A 515 -2.50 -10.07 14.77
C PHE A 515 -3.73 -10.94 15.00
N ALA A 516 -4.91 -10.34 15.01
CA ALA A 516 -6.14 -11.12 15.10
C ALA A 516 -7.29 -10.46 14.35
N MET A 517 -8.29 -11.28 13.99
CA MET A 517 -9.51 -10.81 13.35
C MET A 517 -10.71 -11.66 13.69
N LYS A 518 -11.88 -11.03 13.70
CA LYS A 518 -13.17 -11.68 13.53
C LYS A 518 -13.44 -11.73 12.03
N LEU A 519 -13.22 -12.90 11.42
CA LEU A 519 -13.54 -13.12 10.02
C LEU A 519 -15.04 -13.28 9.84
N HIS A 520 -15.63 -12.54 8.91
CA HIS A 520 -16.98 -12.74 8.42
C HIS A 520 -17.04 -12.35 6.93
N GLU A 521 -17.22 -13.34 6.06
CA GLU A 521 -17.36 -13.11 4.63
C GLU A 521 -18.68 -12.40 4.32
N HIS A 522 -18.68 -11.58 3.28
CA HIS A 522 -19.86 -10.80 2.88
C HIS A 522 -20.99 -11.71 2.36
N ASP A 523 -22.24 -11.37 2.69
CA ASP A 523 -23.45 -12.13 2.31
C ASP A 523 -23.68 -12.21 0.80
N LYS A 524 -23.04 -11.35 0.00
CA LYS A 524 -22.99 -11.46 -1.47
C LYS A 524 -22.48 -12.84 -1.93
N TYR A 525 -21.62 -13.47 -1.12
CA TYR A 525 -21.00 -14.77 -1.39
C TYR A 525 -21.39 -15.79 -0.32
N ASN A 526 -20.60 -15.91 0.73
CA ASN A 526 -20.84 -16.91 1.79
C ASN A 526 -20.90 -16.24 3.18
N GLY A 527 -21.99 -15.54 3.46
CA GLY A 527 -22.20 -14.89 4.76
C GLY A 527 -22.27 -15.83 5.97
N SER A 528 -22.25 -17.16 5.74
CA SER A 528 -22.13 -18.13 6.83
C SER A 528 -20.68 -18.37 7.27
N LEU A 529 -19.67 -17.96 6.47
CA LEU A 529 -18.28 -18.16 6.82
C LEU A 529 -17.84 -17.18 7.91
N ARG A 530 -17.56 -17.71 9.08
CA ARG A 530 -17.08 -16.97 10.25
C ARG A 530 -15.93 -17.70 10.93
N ALA A 531 -15.04 -16.93 11.58
CA ALA A 531 -13.99 -17.46 12.45
C ALA A 531 -13.43 -16.38 13.39
N ARG A 532 -12.90 -16.81 14.53
CA ARG A 532 -11.94 -16.04 15.35
C ARG A 532 -10.54 -16.53 15.00
N LYS A 533 -9.71 -15.65 14.50
CA LYS A 533 -8.34 -15.99 14.06
C LYS A 533 -7.32 -15.13 14.77
N SER A 534 -6.21 -15.75 15.18
CA SER A 534 -5.08 -15.00 15.75
C SER A 534 -3.74 -15.63 15.38
N PHE A 535 -2.72 -14.77 15.25
CA PHE A 535 -1.34 -15.12 15.03
C PHE A 535 -0.48 -14.36 16.05
N PHE A 536 0.43 -15.07 16.71
CA PHE A 536 1.31 -14.55 17.75
C PHE A 536 2.75 -14.80 17.34
N ALA A 537 3.52 -13.75 17.07
CA ALA A 537 4.90 -13.81 16.60
C ALA A 537 5.89 -13.56 17.75
N PHE A 538 6.70 -14.58 18.06
CA PHE A 538 7.68 -14.60 19.15
C PHE A 538 9.09 -14.90 18.61
N GLY A 539 9.68 -13.95 17.87
CA GLY A 539 10.97 -14.14 17.21
C GLY A 539 10.86 -15.18 16.08
N ASP A 540 11.54 -16.33 16.22
CA ASP A 540 11.53 -17.40 15.21
C ASP A 540 10.28 -18.29 15.22
N ARG A 541 9.28 -17.99 16.06
CA ARG A 541 8.06 -18.79 16.24
C ARG A 541 6.80 -17.96 16.02
N ILE A 542 5.84 -18.56 15.35
CA ILE A 542 4.51 -18.01 15.17
C ILE A 542 3.49 -19.05 15.63
N VAL A 543 2.66 -18.69 16.57
CA VAL A 543 1.53 -19.54 17.03
C VAL A 543 0.27 -19.04 16.38
N ALA A 544 -0.46 -19.92 15.71
CA ALA A 544 -1.72 -19.64 15.03
C ALA A 544 -2.85 -20.38 15.72
N LEU A 545 -3.90 -19.64 16.09
CA LEU A 545 -5.11 -20.18 16.70
C LEU A 545 -6.35 -19.78 15.88
N GLY A 546 -7.30 -20.69 15.83
CA GLY A 546 -8.66 -20.43 15.35
C GLY A 546 -9.68 -21.01 16.29
N SER A 547 -10.83 -20.35 16.43
CA SER A 547 -11.99 -20.84 17.16
C SER A 547 -13.29 -20.30 16.56
N ASP A 548 -14.43 -20.85 16.96
CA ASP A 548 -15.77 -20.40 16.53
C ASP A 548 -15.84 -20.37 14.97
N LEU A 549 -15.27 -21.40 14.33
CA LEU A 549 -15.33 -21.55 12.87
C LEU A 549 -16.75 -21.95 12.47
N GLU A 550 -17.27 -21.29 11.45
CA GLU A 550 -18.60 -21.55 10.92
C GLU A 550 -18.60 -21.54 9.39
N ASN A 551 -19.23 -22.54 8.77
CA ASN A 551 -19.47 -22.60 7.32
C ASN A 551 -20.69 -23.46 7.04
N HIS A 552 -21.71 -22.90 6.40
CA HIS A 552 -22.94 -23.62 6.02
C HIS A 552 -23.13 -23.72 4.51
N LEU A 553 -22.08 -23.38 3.72
CA LEU A 553 -22.15 -23.45 2.27
C LEU A 553 -22.18 -24.92 1.82
N GLN A 554 -23.34 -25.36 1.32
CA GLN A 554 -23.58 -26.74 0.88
C GLN A 554 -22.59 -27.18 -0.22
N GLY A 555 -22.00 -28.36 -0.05
CA GLY A 555 -21.07 -28.95 -1.00
C GLY A 555 -19.68 -28.27 -1.03
N SER A 556 -19.35 -27.49 0.00
CA SER A 556 -18.05 -26.83 0.14
C SER A 556 -17.36 -27.31 1.42
N GLU A 557 -16.11 -27.75 1.30
CA GLU A 557 -15.25 -28.04 2.46
C GLU A 557 -14.69 -26.73 3.04
N LEU A 558 -14.50 -26.68 4.37
CA LEU A 558 -13.79 -25.58 5.04
C LEU A 558 -12.36 -25.99 5.35
N HIS A 559 -11.39 -25.22 4.87
CA HIS A 559 -9.97 -25.46 5.07
C HIS A 559 -9.27 -24.27 5.75
N THR A 560 -8.25 -24.55 6.59
CA THR A 560 -7.24 -23.58 6.99
C THR A 560 -5.91 -23.95 6.35
N THR A 561 -5.44 -23.13 5.43
CA THR A 561 -4.23 -23.39 4.64
C THR A 561 -2.98 -23.06 5.45
N LEU A 562 -2.02 -23.98 5.49
CA LEU A 562 -0.71 -23.78 6.11
C LEU A 562 0.25 -23.16 5.12
N PHE A 563 0.42 -23.81 3.96
CA PHE A 563 1.22 -23.30 2.84
C PHE A 563 0.70 -23.83 1.49
N GLN A 564 1.05 -23.10 0.44
CA GLN A 564 0.95 -23.49 -0.95
C GLN A 564 2.21 -22.98 -1.66
N ASN A 565 3.04 -23.90 -2.18
CA ASN A 565 4.32 -23.58 -2.79
C ASN A 565 4.49 -24.28 -4.12
N THR A 566 5.12 -23.62 -5.09
CA THR A 566 5.61 -24.28 -6.31
C THR A 566 6.61 -25.38 -5.97
N VAL A 567 6.59 -26.46 -6.73
CA VAL A 567 7.48 -27.60 -6.51
C VAL A 567 8.87 -27.33 -7.07
N ILE A 568 9.90 -27.64 -6.27
CA ILE A 568 11.31 -27.70 -6.69
C ILE A 568 11.84 -29.08 -6.29
N GLU A 569 12.23 -29.89 -7.27
CA GLU A 569 12.63 -31.28 -7.06
C GLU A 569 13.79 -31.47 -6.05
N THR A 570 14.69 -30.50 -6.01
CA THR A 570 15.85 -30.53 -5.10
C THR A 570 15.56 -30.01 -3.68
N LEU A 571 14.36 -29.49 -3.45
CA LEU A 571 13.92 -28.90 -2.19
C LEU A 571 12.56 -29.48 -1.78
N PRO A 572 12.49 -30.75 -1.35
CA PRO A 572 11.23 -31.42 -1.04
C PRO A 572 10.60 -30.89 0.24
N THR A 573 9.27 -30.96 0.31
CA THR A 573 8.51 -30.89 1.56
C THR A 573 8.67 -32.22 2.32
N PHE A 574 8.66 -32.16 3.65
CA PHE A 574 8.71 -33.33 4.53
C PHE A 574 7.45 -33.43 5.39
N VAL A 575 6.98 -34.66 5.58
CA VAL A 575 5.88 -35.01 6.48
C VAL A 575 6.43 -35.99 7.52
N ASN A 576 6.46 -35.59 8.79
CA ASN A 576 7.03 -36.39 9.89
C ASN A 576 8.44 -36.96 9.60
N GLY A 577 9.27 -36.20 8.89
CA GLY A 577 10.63 -36.56 8.49
C GLY A 577 10.75 -37.32 7.17
N GLU A 578 9.65 -37.72 6.53
CA GLU A 578 9.64 -38.37 5.22
C GLU A 578 9.44 -37.36 4.10
N ALA A 579 10.30 -37.44 3.07
CA ALA A 579 10.21 -36.51 1.92
C ALA A 579 9.01 -36.83 1.02
N VAL A 580 8.29 -35.80 0.64
CA VAL A 580 7.22 -35.87 -0.37
C VAL A 580 7.88 -35.83 -1.76
N SER A 581 8.09 -36.98 -2.38
CA SER A 581 8.87 -37.12 -3.63
C SER A 581 8.06 -37.59 -4.85
N ARG A 582 6.79 -37.98 -4.68
CA ARG A 582 5.93 -38.42 -5.77
C ARG A 582 5.21 -37.25 -6.41
N GLU A 583 5.12 -37.21 -7.75
CA GLU A 583 4.02 -36.51 -8.43
C GLU A 583 2.70 -37.13 -7.94
N ASP A 584 1.62 -36.50 -7.86
CA ASP A 584 0.32 -37.02 -7.38
C ASP A 584 0.35 -37.59 -5.93
N TYR A 585 1.16 -37.01 -5.06
CA TYR A 585 1.15 -37.36 -3.64
C TYR A 585 -0.10 -36.80 -2.96
N SER A 586 -0.76 -37.60 -2.18
CA SER A 586 -1.85 -37.18 -1.29
C SER A 586 -1.82 -38.00 -0.02
N ALA A 587 -1.83 -37.36 1.13
CA ALA A 587 -1.87 -38.00 2.43
C ALA A 587 -2.81 -37.25 3.39
N GLU A 588 -3.51 -38.01 4.21
CA GLU A 588 -4.21 -37.53 5.41
C GLU A 588 -3.40 -37.89 6.65
N CYS A 589 -3.21 -36.91 7.55
CA CYS A 589 -2.56 -37.08 8.82
C CYS A 589 -3.55 -36.71 9.93
N ASP A 590 -3.77 -37.61 10.89
CA ASP A 590 -4.70 -37.45 12.02
C ASP A 590 -4.00 -37.89 13.33
N ALA A 591 -2.73 -37.48 13.46
CA ALA A 591 -1.94 -37.74 14.67
C ALA A 591 -2.08 -36.59 15.67
N PRO A 592 -1.88 -36.85 16.99
CA PRO A 592 -1.87 -35.80 18.01
C PRO A 592 -0.87 -34.68 17.72
N LEU A 593 0.21 -34.98 16.99
CA LEU A 593 1.17 -34.01 16.46
C LEU A 593 1.62 -34.48 15.08
N THR A 594 1.46 -33.61 14.08
CA THR A 594 2.05 -33.77 12.75
C THR A 594 3.07 -32.64 12.53
N VAL A 595 4.27 -32.99 12.12
CA VAL A 595 5.33 -32.03 11.80
C VAL A 595 5.58 -32.01 10.30
N LEU A 596 5.40 -30.84 9.69
CA LEU A 596 5.74 -30.60 8.28
C LEU A 596 6.97 -29.72 8.22
N LYS A 597 7.75 -29.87 7.16
CA LYS A 597 8.82 -28.91 6.81
C LYS A 597 8.64 -28.57 5.34
N ASP A 598 8.37 -27.30 5.05
CA ASP A 598 8.23 -26.84 3.67
C ASP A 598 9.58 -26.74 2.96
N ARG A 599 9.59 -26.51 1.66
CA ARG A 599 10.81 -26.40 0.85
C ARG A 599 11.71 -25.20 1.21
N PHE A 600 11.21 -24.22 1.97
CA PHE A 600 11.98 -23.08 2.50
C PHE A 600 12.60 -23.38 3.87
N GLY A 601 12.31 -24.54 4.43
CA GLY A 601 12.81 -24.95 5.73
C GLY A 601 11.93 -24.52 6.90
N ASN A 602 10.77 -23.86 6.66
CA ASN A 602 9.85 -23.53 7.74
C ASN A 602 9.17 -24.82 8.24
N ALA A 603 9.11 -24.97 9.58
CA ALA A 603 8.56 -26.14 10.20
C ALA A 603 7.18 -25.84 10.82
N TYR A 604 6.18 -26.66 10.46
CA TYR A 604 4.80 -26.53 10.94
C TYR A 604 4.49 -27.65 11.92
N PHE A 605 4.12 -27.31 13.14
CA PHE A 605 3.74 -28.22 14.22
C PHE A 605 2.23 -28.14 14.40
N VAL A 606 1.50 -29.07 13.80
CA VAL A 606 0.02 -29.10 13.81
C VAL A 606 -0.45 -30.09 14.86
N ARG A 607 -1.33 -29.65 15.78
CA ARG A 607 -1.80 -30.46 16.89
C ARG A 607 -3.28 -30.79 16.77
N ASP A 608 -3.62 -32.04 17.08
CA ASP A 608 -4.97 -32.53 17.20
C ASP A 608 -5.92 -32.10 16.06
N ALA A 609 -5.41 -32.12 14.81
CA ALA A 609 -6.15 -31.70 13.64
C ALA A 609 -5.98 -32.69 12.49
N ARG A 610 -7.04 -32.84 11.68
CA ARG A 610 -6.99 -33.61 10.46
C ARG A 610 -6.31 -32.77 9.37
N LEU A 611 -5.12 -33.17 9.00
CA LEU A 611 -4.29 -32.47 8.02
C LEU A 611 -4.30 -33.21 6.69
N ARG A 612 -4.41 -32.48 5.60
CA ARG A 612 -4.19 -32.99 4.25
C ARG A 612 -2.97 -32.35 3.64
N VAL A 613 -2.11 -33.17 3.04
CA VAL A 613 -0.92 -32.76 2.32
C VAL A 613 -1.00 -33.31 0.90
N SER A 614 -0.78 -32.48 -0.09
CA SER A 614 -0.79 -32.91 -1.50
C SER A 614 0.35 -32.28 -2.29
N ARG A 615 0.82 -33.01 -3.30
CA ARG A 615 1.73 -32.55 -4.35
C ARG A 615 1.16 -32.99 -5.68
N GLY A 616 0.98 -32.09 -6.62
CA GLY A 616 0.45 -32.43 -7.94
C GLY A 616 0.14 -31.19 -8.78
N MET A 617 -0.33 -31.47 -9.99
CA MET A 617 -0.79 -30.40 -10.90
C MET A 617 -2.04 -29.75 -10.35
N GLN A 618 -2.01 -28.43 -10.28
CA GLN A 618 -3.16 -27.57 -9.97
C GLN A 618 -3.65 -26.90 -11.25
N TYR A 619 -4.95 -26.75 -11.37
CA TYR A 619 -5.62 -26.08 -12.48
C TYR A 619 -6.36 -24.87 -11.93
N SER A 620 -6.18 -23.72 -12.54
CA SER A 620 -6.71 -22.44 -12.10
C SER A 620 -7.07 -21.55 -13.28
N LEU A 621 -7.49 -20.33 -12.99
CA LEU A 621 -7.73 -19.30 -13.98
C LEU A 621 -6.82 -18.10 -13.68
N HIS A 622 -6.31 -17.47 -14.73
CA HIS A 622 -5.48 -16.27 -14.61
C HIS A 622 -6.31 -15.12 -14.05
N GLU A 623 -5.79 -14.42 -13.07
CA GLU A 623 -6.53 -13.45 -12.24
C GLU A 623 -6.98 -12.18 -12.99
N GLU A 624 -6.40 -11.88 -14.15
CA GLU A 624 -6.79 -10.74 -15.01
C GLU A 624 -7.57 -11.15 -16.25
N THR A 625 -7.21 -12.29 -16.85
CA THR A 625 -7.68 -12.67 -18.21
C THR A 625 -8.69 -13.79 -18.22
N ASP A 626 -8.91 -14.47 -17.08
CA ASP A 626 -9.72 -15.69 -16.94
C ASP A 626 -9.21 -16.87 -17.81
N ALA A 627 -8.03 -16.79 -18.36
CA ALA A 627 -7.45 -17.85 -19.16
C ALA A 627 -7.12 -19.07 -18.28
N PRO A 628 -7.41 -20.31 -18.71
CA PRO A 628 -7.00 -21.51 -17.99
C PRO A 628 -5.48 -21.55 -17.80
N THR A 629 -5.05 -21.85 -16.59
CA THR A 629 -3.64 -22.00 -16.20
C THR A 629 -3.44 -23.29 -15.42
N SER A 630 -2.19 -23.74 -15.34
CA SER A 630 -1.84 -24.89 -14.51
C SER A 630 -0.40 -24.76 -14.01
N GLY A 631 -0.12 -25.38 -12.88
CA GLY A 631 1.20 -25.43 -12.27
C GLY A 631 1.36 -26.58 -11.32
N LEU A 632 2.59 -26.97 -11.04
CA LEU A 632 2.91 -28.04 -10.09
C LEU A 632 3.15 -27.43 -8.70
N PHE A 633 2.34 -27.83 -7.72
CA PHE A 633 2.38 -27.29 -6.37
C PHE A 633 2.42 -28.38 -5.30
N GLU A 634 2.96 -27.99 -4.14
CA GLU A 634 2.80 -28.66 -2.86
C GLU A 634 1.96 -27.76 -1.95
N ARG A 635 0.99 -28.36 -1.26
CA ARG A 635 0.16 -27.64 -0.30
C ARG A 635 -0.17 -28.50 0.91
N ALA A 636 -0.37 -27.84 2.05
CA ALA A 636 -0.87 -28.45 3.25
C ALA A 636 -1.96 -27.59 3.89
N TYR A 637 -3.01 -28.23 4.38
CA TYR A 637 -4.14 -27.55 5.01
C TYR A 637 -4.83 -28.42 6.05
N ILE A 638 -5.41 -27.77 7.05
CA ILE A 638 -6.28 -28.40 8.05
C ILE A 638 -7.68 -28.48 7.45
N PHE A 639 -8.26 -29.68 7.47
CA PHE A 639 -9.61 -29.96 7.05
C PHE A 639 -10.57 -29.86 8.24
N HIS A 640 -11.60 -29.00 8.16
CA HIS A 640 -12.55 -28.77 9.24
C HIS A 640 -13.90 -29.48 9.07
N GLY A 641 -14.26 -29.89 7.86
CA GLY A 641 -15.52 -30.51 7.51
C GLY A 641 -16.21 -29.83 6.32
N THR A 642 -17.38 -30.32 5.96
CA THR A 642 -18.23 -29.77 4.89
C THR A 642 -19.24 -28.77 5.42
N ILE A 643 -19.81 -29.03 6.61
CA ILE A 643 -20.63 -28.08 7.36
C ILE A 643 -20.04 -27.98 8.76
N VAL A 644 -19.69 -26.76 9.19
CA VAL A 644 -18.95 -26.51 10.43
C VAL A 644 -19.69 -25.47 11.26
N GLY A 645 -19.67 -25.65 12.60
CA GLY A 645 -20.18 -24.68 13.56
C GLY A 645 -21.66 -24.83 13.88
N ARG A 646 -22.33 -23.76 14.26
CA ARG A 646 -23.72 -23.77 14.72
C ARG A 646 -24.69 -24.22 13.62
N GLY A 647 -25.57 -25.19 13.93
CA GLY A 647 -26.54 -25.73 12.99
C GLY A 647 -26.01 -26.87 12.14
N ALA A 648 -24.79 -27.37 12.36
CA ALA A 648 -24.31 -28.61 11.80
C ALA A 648 -25.17 -29.78 12.32
N VAL A 649 -25.61 -30.67 11.43
CA VAL A 649 -26.56 -31.77 11.76
C VAL A 649 -25.78 -33.02 12.10
N ALA A 650 -26.28 -33.81 13.04
CA ALA A 650 -25.72 -35.13 13.35
C ALA A 650 -25.74 -35.99 12.07
N GLY A 651 -24.57 -36.33 11.54
CA GLY A 651 -24.40 -37.07 10.28
C GLY A 651 -23.24 -36.57 9.45
N ASP A 652 -22.73 -35.40 9.71
CA ASP A 652 -21.47 -34.92 9.13
C ASP A 652 -20.28 -35.68 9.74
N ILE A 653 -19.48 -36.30 8.88
CA ILE A 653 -18.51 -37.35 9.28
C ILE A 653 -17.34 -36.75 10.09
N TYR A 654 -17.04 -35.46 9.92
CA TYR A 654 -16.00 -34.76 10.65
C TYR A 654 -16.31 -33.25 10.71
N MET A 655 -16.29 -32.70 11.92
CA MET A 655 -16.48 -31.28 12.17
C MET A 655 -15.51 -30.84 13.26
N LYS A 656 -14.71 -29.83 12.98
CA LYS A 656 -13.86 -29.19 13.96
C LYS A 656 -13.88 -27.68 13.76
N ASP A 657 -14.40 -26.97 14.74
CA ASP A 657 -14.60 -25.53 14.73
C ASP A 657 -13.45 -24.75 15.36
N ASP A 658 -12.29 -25.43 15.54
CA ASP A 658 -11.08 -24.82 16.07
C ASP A 658 -9.81 -25.40 15.43
N TYR A 659 -8.67 -24.71 15.61
CA TYR A 659 -7.36 -25.22 15.27
C TYR A 659 -6.24 -24.58 16.13
N GLU A 660 -5.10 -25.29 16.15
CA GLU A 660 -3.85 -24.84 16.75
C GLU A 660 -2.68 -25.37 15.91
N TYR A 661 -1.79 -24.46 15.51
CA TYR A 661 -0.49 -24.84 14.96
C TYR A 661 0.57 -23.81 15.30
N MET A 662 1.84 -24.23 15.25
CA MET A 662 2.99 -23.34 15.36
C MET A 662 3.83 -23.44 14.09
N VAL A 663 4.38 -22.31 13.64
CA VAL A 663 5.40 -22.25 12.58
C VAL A 663 6.71 -21.84 13.19
N GLY A 664 7.77 -22.62 12.95
CA GLY A 664 9.15 -22.23 13.18
C GLY A 664 9.75 -21.70 11.88
N LEU A 665 10.34 -20.51 11.92
CA LEU A 665 10.98 -19.88 10.78
C LEU A 665 12.39 -20.48 10.59
N ASN A 666 12.53 -21.39 9.62
CA ASN A 666 13.78 -22.08 9.29
C ASN A 666 14.59 -22.58 10.52
N PRO A 667 13.96 -23.34 11.45
CA PRO A 667 14.62 -23.81 12.64
C PRO A 667 15.67 -24.89 12.33
N SER A 668 16.70 -25.00 13.17
CA SER A 668 17.62 -26.12 13.09
C SER A 668 16.91 -27.45 13.45
N GLU A 669 17.46 -28.58 13.00
CA GLU A 669 16.88 -29.91 13.31
C GLU A 669 16.79 -30.15 14.81
N SER A 670 17.80 -29.74 15.56
CA SER A 670 17.79 -29.86 17.03
C SER A 670 16.69 -29.03 17.69
N ARG A 671 16.37 -27.85 17.16
CA ARG A 671 15.23 -27.03 17.63
C ARG A 671 13.91 -27.72 17.30
N MET A 672 13.75 -28.25 16.09
CA MET A 672 12.55 -28.99 15.69
C MET A 672 12.33 -30.20 16.59
N GLU A 673 13.36 -30.97 16.87
CA GLU A 673 13.29 -32.13 17.76
C GLU A 673 12.90 -31.72 19.20
N ASN A 674 13.49 -30.63 19.72
CA ASN A 674 13.14 -30.12 21.03
C ASN A 674 11.68 -29.66 21.12
N TRP A 675 11.18 -28.93 20.13
CA TRP A 675 9.80 -28.46 20.08
C TRP A 675 8.77 -29.58 19.85
N SER A 676 9.18 -30.67 19.17
CA SER A 676 8.35 -31.87 19.05
C SER A 676 8.16 -32.57 20.38
N LYS A 677 9.22 -32.60 21.22
CA LYS A 677 9.20 -33.21 22.56
C LYS A 677 8.53 -32.31 23.60
N LYS A 678 8.77 -30.99 23.53
CA LYS A 678 8.28 -30.02 24.50
C LYS A 678 7.86 -28.73 23.77
N GLN A 679 6.56 -28.49 23.79
CA GLN A 679 5.96 -27.28 23.21
C GLN A 679 6.57 -26.03 23.85
N PRO A 680 7.10 -25.06 23.04
CA PRO A 680 7.77 -23.86 23.56
C PRO A 680 6.80 -22.80 24.07
N TYR A 681 5.49 -23.02 23.94
CA TYR A 681 4.45 -22.10 24.38
C TYR A 681 3.33 -22.86 25.10
N ARG A 682 2.44 -22.11 25.73
CA ARG A 682 1.19 -22.60 26.31
C ARG A 682 0.02 -21.78 25.83
N VAL A 683 -1.00 -22.42 25.31
CA VAL A 683 -2.32 -21.83 25.11
C VAL A 683 -3.02 -21.77 26.46
N ILE A 684 -3.22 -20.56 26.98
CA ILE A 684 -3.92 -20.31 28.25
C ILE A 684 -5.42 -20.32 28.01
N ARG A 685 -5.87 -19.73 26.87
CA ARG A 685 -7.27 -19.66 26.49
C ARG A 685 -7.41 -19.70 24.97
N LYS A 686 -8.38 -20.43 24.47
CA LYS A 686 -8.77 -20.47 23.05
C LYS A 686 -10.28 -20.74 22.99
N ASP A 687 -11.04 -19.65 22.89
CA ASP A 687 -12.49 -19.71 22.77
C ASP A 687 -13.01 -18.50 21.97
N ARG A 688 -14.34 -18.40 21.84
CA ARG A 688 -15.01 -17.32 21.15
C ARG A 688 -14.65 -15.91 21.68
N SER A 689 -14.35 -15.81 22.98
CA SER A 689 -14.13 -14.51 23.64
C SER A 689 -12.69 -14.07 23.62
N ALA A 690 -11.74 -15.00 23.69
CA ALA A 690 -10.32 -14.66 23.69
C ALA A 690 -9.41 -15.80 23.25
N HIS A 691 -8.27 -15.43 22.63
CA HIS A 691 -7.11 -16.29 22.46
C HIS A 691 -5.95 -15.71 23.27
N VAL A 692 -5.36 -16.53 24.16
CA VAL A 692 -4.28 -16.11 25.05
C VAL A 692 -3.16 -17.15 24.98
N VAL A 693 -1.98 -16.71 24.60
CA VAL A 693 -0.77 -17.54 24.45
C VAL A 693 0.37 -16.97 25.24
N ARG A 694 1.05 -17.82 26.04
CA ARG A 694 2.32 -17.50 26.67
C ARG A 694 3.44 -18.26 26.00
N ASP A 695 4.41 -17.54 25.46
CA ASP A 695 5.65 -18.11 24.97
C ASP A 695 6.66 -18.27 26.12
N HIS A 696 7.24 -19.45 26.22
CA HIS A 696 8.14 -19.77 27.35
C HIS A 696 9.55 -19.25 27.15
N GLU A 697 9.99 -19.10 25.90
CA GLU A 697 11.35 -18.67 25.61
C GLU A 697 11.50 -17.16 25.71
N SER A 698 10.53 -16.39 25.17
CA SER A 698 10.53 -14.93 25.28
C SER A 698 9.97 -14.40 26.60
N GLY A 699 9.18 -15.22 27.30
CA GLY A 699 8.45 -14.80 28.48
C GLY A 699 7.29 -13.85 28.20
N VAL A 700 6.91 -13.66 26.93
CA VAL A 700 5.81 -12.77 26.51
C VAL A 700 4.47 -13.54 26.58
N THR A 701 3.45 -12.87 27.07
CA THR A 701 2.05 -13.29 26.93
C THR A 701 1.36 -12.38 25.92
N ALA A 702 0.65 -12.96 24.96
CA ALA A 702 -0.09 -12.25 23.92
C ALA A 702 -1.56 -12.67 23.97
N CYS A 703 -2.45 -11.67 23.86
CA CYS A 703 -3.90 -11.84 24.00
C CYS A 703 -4.62 -11.14 22.84
N ALA A 704 -5.50 -11.88 22.18
CA ALA A 704 -6.53 -11.32 21.31
C ALA A 704 -7.86 -11.44 22.09
N VAL A 705 -8.36 -10.35 22.62
CA VAL A 705 -9.60 -10.29 23.40
C VAL A 705 -10.71 -9.83 22.47
N PHE A 706 -11.46 -10.76 21.93
CA PHE A 706 -12.54 -10.50 20.95
C PHE A 706 -13.81 -9.94 21.59
N GLU A 707 -14.10 -10.34 22.84
CA GLU A 707 -15.26 -9.90 23.61
C GLU A 707 -14.79 -9.41 24.98
N PRO A 708 -15.37 -8.33 25.53
CA PRO A 708 -15.00 -7.85 26.86
C PRO A 708 -15.17 -8.93 27.93
N GLY A 709 -14.24 -9.02 28.87
CA GLY A 709 -14.30 -9.95 29.97
C GLY A 709 -12.94 -10.37 30.53
N ALA A 710 -12.95 -11.47 31.32
CA ALA A 710 -11.75 -12.02 31.91
C ALA A 710 -10.76 -12.53 30.84
N VAL A 711 -9.47 -12.35 31.07
CA VAL A 711 -8.42 -12.73 30.13
C VAL A 711 -7.55 -13.86 30.69
N ASP A 712 -6.80 -13.59 31.79
CA ASP A 712 -5.91 -14.55 32.44
C ASP A 712 -5.74 -14.26 33.94
N SER A 713 -4.69 -14.79 34.55
CA SER A 713 -4.42 -14.62 35.98
C SER A 713 -3.88 -13.26 36.36
N LEU A 714 -3.37 -12.46 35.42
CA LEU A 714 -2.86 -11.09 35.60
C LEU A 714 -3.90 -10.05 35.16
N ILE A 715 -4.44 -10.22 33.95
CA ILE A 715 -5.49 -9.34 33.40
C ILE A 715 -6.84 -9.92 33.80
N LEU A 716 -7.39 -9.40 34.87
CA LEU A 716 -8.64 -9.89 35.46
C LEU A 716 -9.85 -9.58 34.58
N GLU A 717 -9.81 -8.44 33.88
CA GLU A 717 -10.85 -7.99 32.96
C GLU A 717 -10.23 -7.06 31.90
N SER A 718 -10.77 -7.12 30.68
CA SER A 718 -10.38 -6.26 29.56
C SER A 718 -11.56 -5.90 28.70
N SER A 719 -11.55 -4.71 28.10
CA SER A 719 -12.29 -4.41 26.88
C SER A 719 -11.81 -5.31 25.74
N ALA A 720 -12.57 -5.39 24.63
CA ALA A 720 -12.07 -6.05 23.43
C ALA A 720 -10.86 -5.30 22.88
N ALA A 721 -9.72 -5.98 22.79
CA ALA A 721 -8.44 -5.37 22.40
C ALA A 721 -7.39 -6.43 22.04
N MET A 722 -6.32 -5.99 21.38
CA MET A 722 -5.07 -6.72 21.25
C MET A 722 -4.13 -6.31 22.38
N ILE A 723 -3.54 -7.26 23.11
CA ILE A 723 -2.73 -6.98 24.27
C ILE A 723 -1.48 -7.89 24.23
N MET A 724 -0.31 -7.32 24.53
CA MET A 724 0.90 -8.11 24.82
C MET A 724 1.56 -7.58 26.09
N TYR A 725 2.10 -8.50 26.89
CA TYR A 725 2.85 -8.10 28.08
C TYR A 725 4.03 -9.04 28.37
N SER A 726 5.04 -8.49 29.00
CA SER A 726 6.20 -9.23 29.51
C SER A 726 6.78 -8.54 30.74
N GLY A 727 7.42 -9.31 31.60
CA GLY A 727 8.00 -8.82 32.82
C GLY A 727 7.91 -9.84 33.96
N ASP A 728 8.09 -9.33 35.17
CA ASP A 728 8.10 -10.14 36.41
C ASP A 728 7.09 -9.59 37.44
N ALA A 729 7.27 -10.02 38.70
CA ALA A 729 6.40 -9.59 39.80
C ALA A 729 6.54 -8.09 40.16
N HIS A 730 7.59 -7.43 39.71
CA HIS A 730 7.95 -6.07 40.09
C HIS A 730 7.84 -5.06 38.98
N LYS A 731 8.08 -5.49 37.73
CA LYS A 731 8.08 -4.63 36.55
C LYS A 731 7.42 -5.32 35.36
N LEU A 732 6.53 -4.60 34.70
CA LEU A 732 5.74 -5.11 33.56
C LEU A 732 5.83 -4.11 32.40
N THR A 733 6.15 -4.59 31.22
CA THR A 733 5.92 -3.83 29.98
C THR A 733 4.59 -4.34 29.41
N LEU A 734 3.70 -3.42 29.06
CA LEU A 734 2.36 -3.70 28.55
C LEU A 734 2.14 -2.91 27.25
N SER A 735 1.71 -3.61 26.20
CA SER A 735 1.34 -3.00 24.92
C SER A 735 -0.11 -3.32 24.62
N VAL A 736 -0.87 -2.32 24.20
CA VAL A 736 -2.33 -2.40 23.97
C VAL A 736 -2.66 -1.76 22.62
N CYS A 737 -3.63 -2.32 21.90
CA CYS A 737 -4.19 -1.74 20.69
C CYS A 737 -5.69 -2.03 20.63
N ASN A 738 -6.48 -0.98 20.37
CA ASN A 738 -7.83 -1.17 19.83
C ASN A 738 -7.71 -1.23 18.31
N PRO A 739 -8.01 -2.37 17.65
CA PRO A 739 -7.82 -2.51 16.21
C PRO A 739 -8.88 -1.80 15.35
N ASP A 740 -9.87 -1.16 15.95
CA ASP A 740 -10.89 -0.38 15.25
C ASP A 740 -10.37 1.03 14.91
N LEU A 741 -10.51 1.45 13.65
CA LEU A 741 -10.23 2.82 13.23
C LEU A 741 -11.29 3.81 13.73
N ALA A 742 -12.46 3.33 14.18
CA ALA A 742 -13.56 4.13 14.72
C ALA A 742 -13.92 5.33 13.83
N LEU A 743 -14.16 5.11 12.54
CA LEU A 743 -14.47 6.15 11.56
C LEU A 743 -15.92 6.65 11.65
N TYR A 744 -16.79 5.97 12.41
CA TYR A 744 -18.22 6.26 12.48
C TYR A 744 -18.79 5.93 13.87
N GLU A 745 -19.47 6.88 14.46
CA GLU A 745 -20.13 6.73 15.78
C GLU A 745 -21.58 6.27 15.68
N GLY A 746 -22.19 6.28 14.50
CA GLY A 746 -23.57 5.87 14.28
C GLY A 746 -23.76 4.35 14.31
N GLU A 747 -25.00 3.93 14.11
CA GLU A 747 -25.33 2.54 13.84
C GLU A 747 -24.59 2.07 12.58
N ALA A 748 -24.43 0.75 12.43
CA ALA A 748 -23.75 0.17 11.27
C ALA A 748 -24.30 0.74 9.95
N ASP A 749 -23.42 1.24 9.10
CA ASP A 749 -23.77 1.78 7.77
C ASP A 749 -23.99 0.66 6.74
N GLU A 750 -24.75 -0.35 7.14
CA GLU A 750 -25.08 -1.51 6.33
C GLU A 750 -26.55 -1.47 5.90
N VAL A 751 -26.82 -1.98 4.70
CA VAL A 751 -28.15 -2.17 4.15
C VAL A 751 -28.42 -3.67 4.01
N PHE A 752 -29.62 -4.11 4.36
CA PHE A 752 -30.03 -5.49 4.31
C PHE A 752 -31.22 -5.67 3.38
N ASP A 753 -31.28 -6.83 2.73
CA ASP A 753 -32.44 -7.23 1.94
C ASP A 753 -33.59 -7.73 2.85
N GLU A 754 -34.71 -8.11 2.26
CA GLU A 754 -35.90 -8.64 2.95
C GLU A 754 -35.65 -9.94 3.73
N ASN A 755 -34.56 -10.65 3.42
CA ASN A 755 -34.12 -11.89 4.07
C ASN A 755 -33.05 -11.65 5.16
N GLY A 756 -32.69 -10.38 5.42
CA GLY A 756 -31.66 -10.01 6.39
C GLY A 756 -30.23 -10.24 5.91
N LYS A 757 -29.99 -10.37 4.59
CA LYS A 757 -28.66 -10.45 4.01
C LYS A 757 -28.13 -9.07 3.70
N ARG A 758 -26.83 -8.82 3.98
CA ARG A 758 -26.18 -7.56 3.63
C ARG A 758 -26.15 -7.36 2.12
N ILE A 759 -26.55 -6.18 1.69
CA ILE A 759 -26.44 -5.73 0.30
C ILE A 759 -25.09 -5.05 0.12
N GLU A 760 -24.37 -5.39 -0.95
CA GLU A 760 -23.13 -4.70 -1.31
C GLU A 760 -23.38 -3.21 -1.52
N ARG A 761 -22.53 -2.38 -0.95
CA ARG A 761 -22.48 -0.94 -1.15
C ARG A 761 -21.06 -0.53 -1.48
N SER A 762 -20.91 0.40 -2.42
CA SER A 762 -19.61 0.99 -2.72
C SER A 762 -19.01 1.66 -1.48
N VAL A 763 -17.70 1.51 -1.27
CA VAL A 763 -16.97 2.23 -0.22
C VAL A 763 -17.08 3.75 -0.38
N TYR A 764 -17.27 4.23 -1.61
CA TYR A 764 -17.42 5.67 -1.91
C TYR A 764 -18.81 6.24 -1.58
N GLY A 765 -19.78 5.37 -1.32
CA GLY A 765 -21.14 5.75 -0.88
C GLY A 765 -21.37 5.64 0.63
N ARG A 766 -20.33 5.37 1.42
CA ARG A 766 -20.44 5.19 2.87
C ARG A 766 -20.52 6.52 3.62
N SER A 767 -21.26 6.56 4.73
CA SER A 767 -21.45 7.74 5.55
C SER A 767 -20.16 8.29 6.15
N TRP A 768 -19.16 7.42 6.34
CA TRP A 768 -17.85 7.74 6.91
C TRP A 768 -16.76 7.99 5.85
N ILE A 769 -17.15 8.25 4.60
CA ILE A 769 -16.22 8.36 3.47
C ILE A 769 -15.16 9.48 3.62
N ASP A 770 -15.48 10.52 4.37
CA ASP A 770 -14.61 11.67 4.65
C ASP A 770 -14.44 11.93 6.14
N SER A 771 -14.45 10.85 6.94
CA SER A 771 -14.39 10.94 8.40
C SER A 771 -12.97 10.95 8.93
N HIS A 772 -12.79 11.56 10.11
CA HIS A 772 -11.66 11.37 11.00
C HIS A 772 -11.85 10.13 11.88
N CYS A 773 -10.80 9.68 12.55
CA CYS A 773 -10.90 8.66 13.59
C CYS A 773 -11.50 9.25 14.86
N HIS A 774 -12.48 8.58 15.46
CA HIS A 774 -12.96 8.92 16.80
C HIS A 774 -12.03 8.34 17.85
N PRO A 775 -11.79 9.04 18.98
CA PRO A 775 -11.06 8.47 20.09
C PRO A 775 -11.75 7.21 20.62
N THR A 776 -10.97 6.21 20.97
CA THR A 776 -11.46 4.96 21.57
C THR A 776 -10.80 4.72 22.92
N GLU A 777 -11.42 3.91 23.76
CA GLU A 777 -10.88 3.55 25.05
C GLU A 777 -10.69 2.04 25.18
N VAL A 778 -9.57 1.64 25.80
CA VAL A 778 -9.34 0.28 26.23
C VAL A 778 -9.17 0.28 27.75
N LYS A 779 -10.03 -0.45 28.43
CA LYS A 779 -9.99 -0.59 29.89
C LYS A 779 -9.45 -1.96 30.28
N LEU A 780 -8.43 -1.98 31.14
CA LEU A 780 -7.81 -3.19 31.65
C LEU A 780 -7.82 -3.18 33.18
N LYS A 781 -8.26 -4.29 33.81
CA LYS A 781 -8.15 -4.49 35.27
C LYS A 781 -7.04 -5.49 35.55
N LEU A 782 -5.95 -5.03 36.16
CA LEU A 782 -4.78 -5.83 36.49
C LEU A 782 -4.81 -6.25 37.95
N LYS A 783 -4.39 -7.48 38.21
CA LYS A 783 -4.16 -7.97 39.56
C LYS A 783 -2.94 -7.30 40.18
N GLY A 784 -3.13 -6.72 41.36
CA GLY A 784 -2.09 -6.03 42.11
C GLY A 784 -2.09 -4.52 41.91
N LEU A 785 -1.34 -3.81 42.73
CA LEU A 785 -1.19 -2.35 42.63
C LEU A 785 0.00 -2.01 41.76
N TRP A 786 -0.24 -1.22 40.72
CA TRP A 786 0.76 -0.84 39.73
C TRP A 786 0.73 0.66 39.50
N GLU A 787 1.90 1.27 39.33
CA GLU A 787 2.05 2.65 38.88
C GLU A 787 2.79 2.72 37.55
N VAL A 788 2.48 3.72 36.74
CA VAL A 788 3.13 3.93 35.43
C VAL A 788 4.46 4.62 35.67
N SER A 789 5.54 3.99 35.21
CA SER A 789 6.90 4.53 35.31
C SER A 789 7.37 5.19 34.02
N ASP A 790 6.83 4.80 32.87
CA ASP A 790 7.18 5.35 31.57
C ASP A 790 6.03 5.10 30.57
N GLY A 791 5.82 6.02 29.60
CA GLY A 791 4.85 5.89 28.52
C GLY A 791 3.41 6.38 28.86
N ALA A 792 3.24 7.40 29.64
CA ALA A 792 1.96 7.82 30.24
C ALA A 792 0.92 8.40 29.25
N THR A 793 0.19 7.53 28.54
CA THR A 793 -1.03 7.87 27.80
C THR A 793 -2.28 7.21 28.37
N CYS A 794 -2.26 6.83 29.67
CA CYS A 794 -3.38 6.18 30.32
C CYS A 794 -3.76 6.83 31.64
N VAL A 795 -5.05 6.70 32.01
CA VAL A 795 -5.54 7.01 33.36
C VAL A 795 -5.39 5.78 34.23
N VAL A 796 -4.90 5.97 35.45
CA VAL A 796 -4.68 4.90 36.43
C VAL A 796 -5.69 5.07 37.59
N GLU A 797 -6.46 4.02 37.84
CA GLU A 797 -7.41 3.94 38.97
C GLU A 797 -7.06 2.74 39.86
N ASP A 798 -6.74 3.00 41.13
CA ASP A 798 -6.37 1.95 42.05
C ASP A 798 -7.54 1.56 42.96
N SER A 799 -7.73 0.27 43.18
CA SER A 799 -8.57 -0.29 44.24
C SER A 799 -7.70 -1.09 45.22
N ARG A 800 -7.34 -0.44 46.36
CA ARG A 800 -6.50 -1.10 47.37
C ARG A 800 -7.23 -2.25 48.07
N ASP A 801 -8.54 -2.12 48.24
CA ASP A 801 -9.35 -3.16 48.89
C ASP A 801 -9.43 -4.44 48.07
N ASP A 802 -9.46 -4.31 46.76
CA ASP A 802 -9.45 -5.45 45.80
C ASP A 802 -8.05 -5.88 45.39
N ASN A 803 -7.01 -5.16 45.79
CA ASN A 803 -5.62 -5.35 45.32
C ASN A 803 -5.55 -5.44 43.81
N CYS A 804 -6.07 -4.43 43.10
CA CYS A 804 -6.06 -4.33 41.66
C CYS A 804 -5.88 -2.88 41.17
N THR A 805 -5.37 -2.75 39.95
CA THR A 805 -5.22 -1.48 39.24
C THR A 805 -6.01 -1.54 37.94
N THR A 806 -6.78 -0.52 37.66
CA THR A 806 -7.47 -0.33 36.39
C THR A 806 -6.72 0.71 35.58
N LEU A 807 -6.38 0.33 34.36
CA LEU A 807 -5.77 1.21 33.35
C LEU A 807 -6.81 1.54 32.28
N ILE A 808 -6.92 2.82 31.94
CA ILE A 808 -7.80 3.31 30.87
C ILE A 808 -6.90 3.97 29.84
N PHE A 809 -6.71 3.31 28.70
CA PHE A 809 -5.95 3.83 27.56
C PHE A 809 -6.88 4.62 26.64
N HIS A 810 -6.47 5.83 26.28
CA HIS A 810 -7.08 6.56 25.19
C HIS A 810 -6.33 6.21 23.92
N THR A 811 -6.93 5.45 23.04
CA THR A 811 -6.34 4.94 21.82
C THR A 811 -6.96 5.58 20.58
N GLY A 812 -6.32 5.44 19.44
CA GLY A 812 -6.84 5.92 18.15
C GLY A 812 -6.04 5.37 16.97
N GLU A 813 -6.61 5.44 15.78
CA GLU A 813 -5.97 5.05 14.53
C GLU A 813 -5.45 3.60 14.51
N ALA A 814 -6.00 2.71 15.33
CA ALA A 814 -5.55 1.33 15.52
C ALA A 814 -4.04 1.21 15.81
N ARG A 815 -3.46 2.16 16.55
CA ARG A 815 -2.05 2.15 16.94
C ARG A 815 -1.82 1.37 18.23
N SER A 816 -0.59 0.83 18.35
CA SER A 816 -0.12 0.21 19.58
C SER A 816 0.35 1.28 20.56
N GLU A 817 -0.19 1.22 21.78
CA GLU A 817 0.27 2.03 22.91
C GLU A 817 1.07 1.12 23.87
N GLU A 818 2.27 1.56 24.27
CA GLU A 818 3.16 0.79 25.14
C GLU A 818 3.51 1.59 26.38
N LEU A 819 3.51 0.94 27.54
CA LEU A 819 3.90 1.55 28.80
C LEU A 819 4.63 0.55 29.71
N VAL A 820 5.35 1.09 30.67
CA VAL A 820 6.05 0.34 31.71
C VAL A 820 5.39 0.60 33.07
N LEU A 821 5.09 -0.49 33.75
CA LEU A 821 4.48 -0.48 35.08
C LEU A 821 5.46 -1.00 36.13
N GLU A 822 5.45 -0.36 37.29
CA GLU A 822 6.18 -0.82 38.50
C GLU A 822 5.19 -1.20 39.57
N ARG A 823 5.51 -2.28 40.30
CA ARG A 823 4.68 -2.79 41.37
C ARG A 823 4.76 -1.91 42.58
N VAL A 824 3.65 -1.44 43.08
CA VAL A 824 3.57 -0.76 44.37
C VAL A 824 3.69 -1.81 45.47
N LEU A 825 4.75 -1.74 46.27
CA LEU A 825 4.93 -2.58 47.44
C LEU A 825 4.18 -1.93 48.61
N LEU A 826 3.16 -2.61 49.14
CA LEU A 826 2.40 -2.19 50.31
C LEU A 826 3.20 -2.43 51.59
#